data_a73e5998dacd9925486c1405f4f2a775
#
_entry.id   a73e5998dacd9925486c1405f4f2a775
#
_cell.length_a   1.000
_cell.length_b   1.000
_cell.length_c   1.000
_cell.angle_alpha   90.00
_cell.angle_beta   90.00
_cell.angle_gamma   90.00
#
_symmetry.space_group_name_H-M   'P 1'
#
loop_
_entity.id
_entity.type
_entity.pdbx_description
1 polymer ?
#
loop_
_entity_poly.entity_id
_entity_poly.type
_entity_poly.pdbx_seq_one_letter_code
_entity_poly.pdbx_strand_id
1 'polypeptide(L)'
;MSTDTTMTTAAANATDGSAHTIVLVGHGMVGQRFLEALAERGLTATHRVVVLCEEPRPAYDRVQLTSYFSGRSPEELSLTDAEFITAHGIELHLGDPAETIDREARQVTARSGLVIAYDTLVLATGSYPFVPPVPGKDAEGCFVYRTIEDLLAIEEYAKARATTGAVVGGGLLGLEAAGALKRLGLTTHIVEFAPRLMPVQVDEGGGAALLRTIQDMGLSVHTGTGTQEIVTGDDGAVTGMKLSDGSELPTDLVVFSAGVRPRDQLARDTGLTVGERGGITIDDQCRTSDPHVFAIGECALASDGRVYGLVAPGYEMAETAAATIAADEASFTGADLSTKLKLLGVDVASFGDAHGATSDCLDVVYSDSRSGTYKKLVIGRGGELLGGILVGDAEAYGTLRAFTGSVPPIAPEQLVLPAGAGAPVALGPSALPDSAVICSCHNVTKGTIRGAVTEHSCTTVPEVKKCTKAGTGCGSCLKVLGQLVNEELAASGVEVDHGLCGCFSQTREELYEIALALRIPSFQVLLDRYGREGARGGEGCEVCKPTVASIIASLAPTIGASGYVLDGEQAALQDTNDHFLANLQKNGSYSIVPRVPGGEITPEKLIVIGEVARDFGLYTKITGGQRIDLFGARVEQLPLIWARLVDAGFESGHAYGKALRTVKSCVGQTWCRYGVQDSVRMAIDLELRYRGLRSPHKLKSAVSGCARECAEAQSKDFGVIATASGWNLYVGGNGGATPRHADLLAQDLSDAELIRLIDRFLMFYIRTADRLERTSTWLERIPGGLDHVREVVVEDSLGICEELESLMAAHVAAYRDEWAETINDPEKLARFVSFVNAPDTPDPVVGFVPERDQIKPDLPLLSIGRRPSEALEGSAQR
;
A
#
# COMPACT_ATOMS: atom_id res chain seq x y z
N MET A 1 22.24 33.95 -7.22
CA MET A 1 23.59 33.77 -6.67
C MET A 1 23.84 32.30 -6.57
N SER A 2 24.69 31.80 -7.43
CA SER A 2 25.03 30.39 -7.59
C SER A 2 25.71 29.89 -6.32
N THR A 3 25.22 28.84 -5.72
CA THR A 3 25.96 28.07 -4.72
C THR A 3 26.25 26.69 -5.28
N ASP A 4 27.48 26.57 -5.78
CA ASP A 4 28.15 25.31 -6.05
C ASP A 4 28.12 24.43 -4.78
N THR A 5 27.50 23.27 -4.86
CA THR A 5 27.62 22.25 -3.84
C THR A 5 28.26 21.01 -4.47
N THR A 6 29.56 21.12 -4.69
CA THR A 6 30.43 19.95 -4.90
C THR A 6 30.65 19.29 -3.53
N MET A 7 29.98 18.16 -3.26
CA MET A 7 30.36 17.27 -2.18
C MET A 7 31.64 16.51 -2.58
N THR A 8 32.77 17.10 -2.26
CA THR A 8 34.10 16.44 -2.34
C THR A 8 34.42 15.90 -0.95
N THR A 9 34.29 14.60 -0.73
CA THR A 9 34.97 13.95 0.41
C THR A 9 36.22 13.28 -0.10
N ALA A 10 37.34 13.88 0.27
CA ALA A 10 38.65 13.30 0.10
C ALA A 10 38.88 12.15 1.08
N ALA A 11 39.41 11.04 0.54
CA ALA A 11 40.33 10.28 1.35
C ALA A 11 41.10 9.21 0.70
N ALA A 12 42.19 9.44 0.36
CA ALA A 12 43.43 8.67 0.38
C ALA A 12 43.32 7.18 0.80
N ASN A 13 43.55 6.30 -0.20
CA ASN A 13 44.68 5.38 -0.12
C ASN A 13 45.06 4.97 -1.55
N ALA A 14 46.06 5.60 -2.10
CA ALA A 14 46.67 5.25 -3.34
C ALA A 14 47.53 3.99 -3.14
N THR A 15 47.07 2.88 -3.75
CA THR A 15 47.95 1.79 -4.18
C THR A 15 48.04 1.90 -5.68
N ASP A 16 49.23 2.11 -6.20
CA ASP A 16 49.61 2.26 -7.58
C ASP A 16 49.35 0.95 -8.33
N GLY A 17 48.26 0.96 -9.09
CA GLY A 17 47.77 -0.03 -10.05
C GLY A 17 46.40 0.49 -10.49
N SER A 18 46.30 1.07 -11.72
CA SER A 18 45.08 1.73 -12.18
C SER A 18 43.88 0.79 -12.04
N ALA A 19 43.02 1.04 -11.06
CA ALA A 19 41.78 0.28 -10.89
C ALA A 19 40.94 0.41 -12.15
N HIS A 20 40.41 -0.71 -12.65
CA HIS A 20 39.53 -0.76 -13.81
C HIS A 20 38.34 0.19 -13.60
N THR A 21 38.12 1.11 -14.51
CA THR A 21 37.09 2.15 -14.38
C THR A 21 35.83 1.79 -15.14
N ILE A 22 34.72 1.68 -14.44
CA ILE A 22 33.37 1.52 -14.99
C ILE A 22 32.68 2.88 -14.98
N VAL A 23 32.25 3.36 -16.14
CA VAL A 23 31.43 4.59 -16.27
C VAL A 23 30.00 4.20 -16.62
N LEU A 24 29.03 4.63 -15.82
CA LEU A 24 27.61 4.50 -16.07
C LEU A 24 27.03 5.84 -16.53
N VAL A 25 26.37 5.87 -17.67
CA VAL A 25 25.67 7.04 -18.20
C VAL A 25 24.16 6.82 -18.03
N GLY A 26 23.57 7.57 -17.10
CA GLY A 26 22.16 7.49 -16.72
C GLY A 26 21.93 6.80 -15.37
N HIS A 27 21.32 7.54 -14.44
CA HIS A 27 21.00 7.05 -13.10
C HIS A 27 19.47 7.01 -12.89
N GLY A 28 18.79 6.21 -13.72
CA GLY A 28 17.38 5.85 -13.53
C GLY A 28 17.23 4.51 -12.80
N MET A 29 16.03 3.92 -12.82
CA MET A 29 15.74 2.64 -12.16
C MET A 29 16.70 1.51 -12.60
N VAL A 30 16.96 1.40 -13.91
CA VAL A 30 17.85 0.37 -14.47
C VAL A 30 19.31 0.65 -14.12
N GLY A 31 19.75 1.92 -14.13
CA GLY A 31 21.09 2.31 -13.70
C GLY A 31 21.33 2.00 -12.24
N GLN A 32 20.36 2.26 -11.35
CA GLN A 32 20.43 1.90 -9.93
C GLN A 32 20.54 0.39 -9.75
N ARG A 33 19.72 -0.40 -10.46
CA ARG A 33 19.79 -1.86 -10.38
C ARG A 33 21.16 -2.41 -10.85
N PHE A 34 21.75 -1.78 -11.86
CA PHE A 34 23.11 -2.13 -12.31
C PHE A 34 24.16 -1.87 -11.22
N LEU A 35 24.08 -0.73 -10.51
CA LEU A 35 24.98 -0.44 -9.38
C LEU A 35 24.82 -1.45 -8.24
N GLU A 36 23.59 -1.82 -7.91
CA GLU A 36 23.31 -2.87 -6.93
C GLU A 36 23.91 -4.20 -7.35
N ALA A 37 23.75 -4.58 -8.62
CA ALA A 37 24.29 -5.82 -9.17
C ALA A 37 25.83 -5.85 -9.17
N LEU A 38 26.51 -4.71 -9.39
CA LEU A 38 27.96 -4.57 -9.20
C LEU A 38 28.36 -4.73 -7.74
N ALA A 39 27.63 -4.11 -6.84
CA ALA A 39 27.90 -4.16 -5.39
C ALA A 39 27.73 -5.60 -4.85
N GLU A 40 26.68 -6.30 -5.24
CA GLU A 40 26.41 -7.69 -4.87
C GLU A 40 27.51 -8.65 -5.33
N ARG A 41 28.17 -8.37 -6.45
CA ARG A 41 29.31 -9.12 -6.99
C ARG A 41 30.66 -8.66 -6.46
N GLY A 42 30.69 -7.66 -5.56
CA GLY A 42 31.92 -7.12 -5.00
C GLY A 42 32.75 -6.27 -5.97
N LEU A 43 32.22 -5.95 -7.16
CA LEU A 43 32.96 -5.19 -8.17
C LEU A 43 33.21 -3.75 -7.75
N THR A 44 32.33 -3.13 -6.95
CA THR A 44 32.54 -1.78 -6.39
C THR A 44 33.76 -1.67 -5.47
N ALA A 45 34.22 -2.78 -4.88
CA ALA A 45 35.43 -2.81 -4.04
C ALA A 45 36.71 -2.89 -4.85
N THR A 46 36.66 -3.34 -6.11
CA THR A 46 37.84 -3.60 -6.97
C THR A 46 37.92 -2.68 -8.18
N HIS A 47 36.83 -1.99 -8.50
CA HIS A 47 36.71 -1.09 -9.66
C HIS A 47 36.35 0.33 -9.19
N ARG A 48 36.80 1.32 -9.90
CA ARG A 48 36.33 2.68 -9.78
C ARG A 48 34.99 2.80 -10.54
N VAL A 49 33.92 3.19 -9.87
CA VAL A 49 32.59 3.35 -10.48
C VAL A 49 32.20 4.82 -10.52
N VAL A 50 31.99 5.38 -11.73
CA VAL A 50 31.60 6.76 -11.94
C VAL A 50 30.24 6.81 -12.65
N VAL A 51 29.34 7.63 -12.17
CA VAL A 51 27.96 7.75 -12.67
C VAL A 51 27.71 9.18 -13.13
N LEU A 52 27.29 9.37 -14.39
CA LEU A 52 26.84 10.64 -14.95
C LEU A 52 25.30 10.63 -15.05
N CYS A 53 24.65 11.59 -14.41
CA CYS A 53 23.19 11.71 -14.36
C CYS A 53 22.71 13.06 -14.86
N GLU A 54 21.76 13.08 -15.81
CA GLU A 54 21.17 14.32 -16.32
C GLU A 54 20.26 15.01 -15.29
N GLU A 55 19.52 14.20 -14.51
CA GLU A 55 18.57 14.72 -13.52
C GLU A 55 19.28 15.24 -12.27
N PRO A 56 18.72 16.26 -11.60
CA PRO A 56 19.33 16.88 -10.42
C PRO A 56 19.18 16.03 -9.16
N ARG A 57 18.63 14.84 -9.26
CA ARG A 57 18.35 13.92 -8.15
C ARG A 57 18.79 12.49 -8.47
N PRO A 58 19.03 11.65 -7.44
CA PRO A 58 19.36 10.24 -7.64
C PRO A 58 18.15 9.45 -8.15
N ALA A 59 18.38 8.17 -8.48
CA ALA A 59 17.36 7.26 -8.99
C ALA A 59 16.11 7.20 -8.08
N TYR A 60 14.94 7.23 -8.70
CA TYR A 60 13.64 7.14 -8.02
C TYR A 60 12.68 6.23 -8.80
N ASP A 61 11.64 5.75 -8.10
CA ASP A 61 10.62 4.84 -8.66
C ASP A 61 9.66 5.58 -9.61
N ARG A 62 9.95 5.46 -10.92
CA ARG A 62 9.12 6.07 -11.98
C ARG A 62 7.79 5.35 -12.17
N VAL A 63 7.68 4.10 -11.76
CA VAL A 63 6.41 3.35 -11.81
C VAL A 63 5.40 3.92 -10.81
N GLN A 64 5.90 4.55 -9.73
CA GLN A 64 5.06 5.17 -8.71
C GLN A 64 4.93 6.69 -8.84
N LEU A 65 5.35 7.31 -9.95
CA LEU A 65 5.27 8.77 -10.15
C LEU A 65 3.89 9.35 -9.83
N THR A 66 2.81 8.67 -10.24
CA THR A 66 1.44 9.13 -9.99
C THR A 66 1.11 9.26 -8.50
N SER A 67 1.84 8.57 -7.61
CA SER A 67 1.67 8.66 -6.16
C SER A 67 2.08 10.02 -5.57
N TYR A 68 2.87 10.79 -6.29
CA TYR A 68 3.17 12.20 -5.97
C TYR A 68 1.88 13.01 -5.78
N PHE A 69 0.91 12.91 -6.72
CA PHE A 69 -0.39 13.57 -6.60
C PHE A 69 -1.32 12.95 -5.54
N SER A 70 -0.86 11.94 -4.84
CA SER A 70 -1.52 11.35 -3.67
C SER A 70 -0.82 11.70 -2.35
N GLY A 71 0.16 12.63 -2.40
CA GLY A 71 0.85 13.19 -1.25
C GLY A 71 2.20 12.53 -0.91
N ARG A 72 2.74 11.65 -1.75
CA ARG A 72 4.13 11.18 -1.60
C ARG A 72 5.12 12.27 -2.00
N SER A 73 6.17 12.43 -1.20
CA SER A 73 7.26 13.35 -1.54
C SER A 73 8.22 12.73 -2.57
N PRO A 74 8.99 13.55 -3.29
CA PRO A 74 10.06 13.05 -4.17
C PRO A 74 11.09 12.16 -3.45
N GLU A 75 11.38 12.45 -2.19
CA GLU A 75 12.32 11.68 -1.36
C GLU A 75 11.77 10.29 -1.02
N GLU A 76 10.46 10.18 -0.80
CA GLU A 76 9.80 8.89 -0.56
C GLU A 76 9.75 7.99 -1.82
N LEU A 77 10.02 8.54 -2.99
CA LEU A 77 10.15 7.80 -4.24
C LEU A 77 11.59 7.35 -4.51
N SER A 78 12.60 7.83 -3.75
CA SER A 78 14.01 7.47 -3.96
C SER A 78 14.23 5.96 -3.89
N LEU A 79 15.04 5.43 -4.81
CA LEU A 79 15.47 4.03 -4.85
C LEU A 79 16.87 3.82 -4.26
N THR A 80 17.55 4.90 -3.93
CA THR A 80 18.89 4.85 -3.33
C THR A 80 19.02 5.89 -2.24
N ASP A 81 19.93 5.67 -1.31
CA ASP A 81 20.31 6.61 -0.27
C ASP A 81 21.81 6.99 -0.35
N ALA A 82 22.17 8.02 0.37
CA ALA A 82 23.56 8.48 0.43
C ALA A 82 24.48 7.45 1.09
N GLU A 83 23.95 6.57 1.94
CA GLU A 83 24.69 5.52 2.61
C GLU A 83 25.14 4.45 1.62
N PHE A 84 24.26 4.01 0.71
CA PHE A 84 24.61 3.06 -0.36
C PHE A 84 25.74 3.61 -1.26
N ILE A 85 25.60 4.85 -1.76
CA ILE A 85 26.58 5.50 -2.61
C ILE A 85 27.95 5.59 -1.92
N THR A 86 27.96 6.02 -0.65
CA THR A 86 29.18 6.17 0.13
C THR A 86 29.83 4.85 0.50
N ALA A 87 29.04 3.86 0.94
CA ALA A 87 29.53 2.54 1.33
C ALA A 87 30.20 1.78 0.18
N HIS A 88 29.77 2.02 -1.06
CA HIS A 88 30.31 1.40 -2.26
C HIS A 88 31.29 2.28 -3.04
N GLY A 89 31.66 3.46 -2.52
CA GLY A 89 32.66 4.34 -3.14
C GLY A 89 32.27 4.83 -4.54
N ILE A 90 30.99 4.98 -4.83
CA ILE A 90 30.45 5.38 -6.13
C ILE A 90 30.58 6.90 -6.30
N GLU A 91 31.19 7.34 -7.40
CA GLU A 91 31.30 8.76 -7.77
C GLU A 91 30.03 9.16 -8.57
N LEU A 92 29.05 9.81 -7.94
CA LEU A 92 27.78 10.20 -8.56
C LEU A 92 27.76 11.69 -8.89
N HIS A 93 27.64 12.02 -10.18
CA HIS A 93 27.51 13.39 -10.71
C HIS A 93 26.06 13.64 -11.13
N LEU A 94 25.30 14.37 -10.29
CA LEU A 94 23.90 14.76 -10.57
C LEU A 94 23.85 16.07 -11.35
N GLY A 95 22.91 16.18 -12.30
CA GLY A 95 22.74 17.36 -13.15
C GLY A 95 23.85 17.53 -14.19
N ASP A 96 24.72 16.54 -14.37
CA ASP A 96 25.89 16.59 -15.27
C ASP A 96 25.85 15.42 -16.28
N PRO A 97 25.04 15.51 -17.34
CA PRO A 97 24.93 14.47 -18.36
C PRO A 97 26.20 14.31 -19.18
N ALA A 98 26.43 13.09 -19.68
CA ALA A 98 27.40 12.85 -20.73
C ALA A 98 26.98 13.58 -22.02
N GLU A 99 27.90 14.33 -22.62
CA GLU A 99 27.67 15.02 -23.91
C GLU A 99 28.35 14.32 -25.09
N THR A 100 29.56 13.79 -24.89
CA THR A 100 30.30 13.12 -25.95
C THR A 100 31.03 11.89 -25.44
N ILE A 101 31.22 10.91 -26.34
CA ILE A 101 32.00 9.72 -26.07
C ILE A 101 33.07 9.60 -27.16
N ASP A 102 34.35 9.54 -26.78
CA ASP A 102 35.46 9.18 -27.65
C ASP A 102 35.82 7.71 -27.44
N ARG A 103 35.45 6.85 -28.38
CA ARG A 103 35.68 5.39 -28.32
C ARG A 103 37.14 4.99 -28.55
N GLU A 104 37.89 5.81 -29.34
CA GLU A 104 39.31 5.51 -29.59
C GLU A 104 40.15 5.84 -28.34
N ALA A 105 39.89 7.00 -27.73
CA ALA A 105 40.54 7.42 -26.49
C ALA A 105 39.93 6.76 -25.24
N ARG A 106 38.79 6.09 -25.37
CA ARG A 106 37.96 5.56 -24.26
C ARG A 106 37.66 6.61 -23.19
N GLN A 107 37.09 7.70 -23.59
CA GLN A 107 36.76 8.83 -22.72
C GLN A 107 35.29 9.26 -22.89
N VAL A 108 34.68 9.66 -21.79
CA VAL A 108 33.36 10.33 -21.77
C VAL A 108 33.56 11.75 -21.27
N THR A 109 33.00 12.71 -21.98
CA THR A 109 32.99 14.13 -21.55
C THR A 109 31.60 14.49 -21.09
N ALA A 110 31.48 14.98 -19.87
CA ALA A 110 30.25 15.51 -19.28
C ALA A 110 30.03 16.97 -19.67
N ARG A 111 28.80 17.47 -19.48
CA ARG A 111 28.40 18.88 -19.75
C ARG A 111 29.24 19.89 -19.00
N SER A 112 29.68 19.59 -17.81
CA SER A 112 30.59 20.45 -17.02
C SER A 112 31.99 20.59 -17.62
N GLY A 113 32.35 19.79 -18.63
CA GLY A 113 33.69 19.66 -19.18
C GLY A 113 34.54 18.60 -18.44
N LEU A 114 34.00 17.86 -17.50
CA LEU A 114 34.67 16.76 -16.84
C LEU A 114 34.92 15.64 -17.88
N VAL A 115 36.18 15.19 -18.01
CA VAL A 115 36.58 14.08 -18.89
C VAL A 115 36.95 12.87 -18.04
N ILE A 116 36.31 11.74 -18.31
CA ILE A 116 36.49 10.51 -17.56
C ILE A 116 36.94 9.42 -18.53
N ALA A 117 38.11 8.83 -18.25
CA ALA A 117 38.56 7.62 -18.96
C ALA A 117 37.84 6.40 -18.44
N TYR A 118 37.50 5.46 -19.33
CA TYR A 118 36.81 4.21 -18.95
C TYR A 118 37.52 2.98 -19.54
N ASP A 119 37.41 1.88 -18.81
CA ASP A 119 37.72 0.55 -19.33
C ASP A 119 36.41 -0.14 -19.77
N THR A 120 35.32 0.17 -19.06
CA THR A 120 33.96 -0.28 -19.42
C THR A 120 33.00 0.90 -19.33
N LEU A 121 32.19 1.09 -20.38
CA LEU A 121 31.15 2.09 -20.44
C LEU A 121 29.79 1.40 -20.49
N VAL A 122 28.83 1.85 -19.68
CA VAL A 122 27.45 1.34 -19.67
C VAL A 122 26.48 2.47 -19.96
N LEU A 123 25.73 2.35 -21.05
CA LEU A 123 24.70 3.31 -21.44
C LEU A 123 23.34 2.86 -20.89
N ALA A 124 22.84 3.57 -19.88
CA ALA A 124 21.51 3.41 -19.27
C ALA A 124 20.68 4.66 -19.42
N THR A 125 20.76 5.28 -20.61
CA THR A 125 20.19 6.60 -20.93
C THR A 125 18.66 6.61 -20.97
N GLY A 126 18.02 5.44 -21.04
CA GLY A 126 16.57 5.30 -21.01
C GLY A 126 15.87 5.80 -22.27
N SER A 127 14.74 6.47 -22.10
CA SER A 127 13.91 7.00 -23.17
C SER A 127 13.44 8.43 -22.89
N TYR A 128 12.96 9.10 -23.91
CA TYR A 128 12.28 10.40 -23.81
C TYR A 128 10.85 10.31 -24.33
N PRO A 129 9.92 11.15 -23.81
CA PRO A 129 8.54 11.20 -24.30
C PRO A 129 8.47 11.58 -25.78
N PHE A 130 7.64 10.90 -26.52
CA PHE A 130 7.35 11.30 -27.89
C PHE A 130 6.26 12.38 -27.90
N VAL A 131 6.61 13.55 -28.40
CA VAL A 131 5.69 14.65 -28.66
C VAL A 131 5.38 14.68 -30.16
N PRO A 132 4.11 14.51 -30.58
CA PRO A 132 3.73 14.59 -31.97
C PRO A 132 4.14 15.95 -32.58
N PRO A 133 4.62 16.00 -33.85
CA PRO A 133 5.07 17.24 -34.47
C PRO A 133 3.88 18.07 -34.96
N VAL A 134 3.03 18.50 -34.02
CA VAL A 134 1.86 19.34 -34.32
C VAL A 134 2.15 20.81 -34.06
N PRO A 135 1.55 21.76 -34.81
CA PRO A 135 1.66 23.19 -34.54
C PRO A 135 1.22 23.53 -33.13
N GLY A 136 1.94 24.41 -32.43
CA GLY A 136 1.64 24.85 -31.08
C GLY A 136 2.09 23.91 -29.96
N LYS A 137 2.76 22.77 -30.26
CA LYS A 137 3.20 21.77 -29.27
C LYS A 137 4.13 22.28 -28.15
N ASP A 138 4.82 23.38 -28.42
CA ASP A 138 5.78 24.04 -27.52
C ASP A 138 5.16 25.26 -26.80
N ALA A 139 3.84 25.47 -26.88
CA ALA A 139 3.15 26.58 -26.25
C ALA A 139 3.16 26.49 -24.71
N GLU A 140 3.03 27.64 -24.03
CA GLU A 140 2.86 27.66 -22.58
C GLU A 140 1.58 26.89 -22.17
N GLY A 141 1.69 25.89 -21.27
CA GLY A 141 0.61 24.97 -20.93
C GLY A 141 0.72 23.61 -21.61
N CYS A 142 1.76 23.37 -22.44
CA CYS A 142 2.10 22.06 -22.97
C CYS A 142 3.18 21.40 -22.13
N PHE A 143 2.94 20.15 -21.70
CA PHE A 143 3.83 19.39 -20.82
C PHE A 143 4.03 17.96 -21.31
N VAL A 144 5.04 17.31 -20.75
CA VAL A 144 5.23 15.86 -20.81
C VAL A 144 5.07 15.26 -19.41
N TYR A 145 4.96 13.93 -19.29
CA TYR A 145 4.77 13.22 -18.03
C TYR A 145 5.83 12.14 -17.88
N ARG A 146 7.01 12.48 -17.34
CA ARG A 146 8.16 11.57 -17.30
C ARG A 146 9.04 11.68 -16.06
N THR A 147 9.25 12.90 -15.56
CA THR A 147 10.14 13.20 -14.44
C THR A 147 9.38 13.86 -13.30
N ILE A 148 9.98 13.93 -12.12
CA ILE A 148 9.42 14.68 -10.98
C ILE A 148 9.31 16.15 -11.33
N GLU A 149 10.28 16.70 -12.08
CA GLU A 149 10.27 18.10 -12.56
C GLU A 149 9.05 18.37 -13.44
N ASP A 150 8.68 17.43 -14.32
CA ASP A 150 7.46 17.56 -15.14
C ASP A 150 6.20 17.63 -14.25
N LEU A 151 6.14 16.80 -13.19
CA LEU A 151 5.00 16.80 -12.26
C LEU A 151 4.87 18.10 -11.49
N LEU A 152 6.00 18.65 -11.03
CA LEU A 152 6.04 19.94 -10.34
C LEU A 152 5.56 21.07 -11.26
N ALA A 153 6.02 21.08 -12.52
CA ALA A 153 5.61 22.08 -13.51
C ALA A 153 4.11 21.98 -13.86
N ILE A 154 3.61 20.75 -14.03
CA ILE A 154 2.16 20.50 -14.27
C ILE A 154 1.34 21.01 -13.08
N GLU A 155 1.75 20.68 -11.86
CA GLU A 155 1.03 21.06 -10.64
C GLU A 155 1.00 22.59 -10.46
N GLU A 156 2.13 23.26 -10.65
CA GLU A 156 2.25 24.72 -10.54
C GLU A 156 1.35 25.41 -11.55
N TYR A 157 1.44 25.02 -12.83
CA TYR A 157 0.63 25.60 -13.89
C TYR A 157 -0.87 25.33 -13.71
N ALA A 158 -1.24 24.10 -13.36
CA ALA A 158 -2.63 23.72 -13.12
C ALA A 158 -3.27 24.57 -12.00
N LYS A 159 -2.56 24.77 -10.89
CA LYS A 159 -3.05 25.60 -9.77
C LYS A 159 -3.18 27.09 -10.13
N ALA A 160 -2.31 27.58 -11.03
CA ALA A 160 -2.27 29.00 -11.39
C ALA A 160 -3.28 29.39 -12.46
N ARG A 161 -3.52 28.53 -13.47
CA ARG A 161 -4.15 28.93 -14.73
C ARG A 161 -5.16 27.96 -15.32
N ALA A 162 -5.16 26.66 -14.95
CA ALA A 162 -5.97 25.69 -15.68
C ALA A 162 -7.24 25.28 -14.93
N THR A 163 -8.32 25.11 -15.67
CA THR A 163 -9.59 24.51 -15.24
C THR A 163 -9.91 23.24 -16.03
N THR A 164 -9.34 23.14 -17.23
CA THR A 164 -9.52 22.02 -18.15
C THR A 164 -8.16 21.52 -18.62
N GLY A 165 -7.98 20.19 -18.65
CA GLY A 165 -6.75 19.57 -19.10
C GLY A 165 -7.00 18.44 -20.09
N ALA A 166 -6.15 18.32 -21.12
CA ALA A 166 -6.20 17.26 -22.10
C ALA A 166 -4.92 16.43 -22.08
N VAL A 167 -5.05 15.10 -22.16
CA VAL A 167 -3.93 14.16 -22.30
C VAL A 167 -3.94 13.60 -23.72
N VAL A 168 -2.83 13.75 -24.43
CA VAL A 168 -2.63 13.19 -25.78
C VAL A 168 -1.95 11.83 -25.63
N GLY A 169 -2.70 10.76 -25.82
CA GLY A 169 -2.34 9.36 -25.67
C GLY A 169 -3.16 8.64 -24.59
N GLY A 170 -3.85 7.56 -24.97
CA GLY A 170 -4.68 6.74 -24.10
C GLY A 170 -4.01 5.41 -23.70
N GLY A 171 -2.68 5.38 -23.74
CA GLY A 171 -1.88 4.27 -23.20
C GLY A 171 -1.72 4.37 -21.70
N LEU A 172 -0.84 3.51 -21.14
CA LEU A 172 -0.57 3.39 -19.71
C LEU A 172 -0.31 4.72 -19.02
N LEU A 173 0.78 5.39 -19.41
CA LEU A 173 1.19 6.67 -18.82
C LEU A 173 0.17 7.78 -19.08
N GLY A 174 -0.57 7.72 -20.22
CA GLY A 174 -1.62 8.69 -20.51
C GLY A 174 -2.80 8.59 -19.56
N LEU A 175 -3.22 7.38 -19.21
CA LEU A 175 -4.28 7.17 -18.21
C LEU A 175 -3.83 7.59 -16.81
N GLU A 176 -2.56 7.38 -16.48
CA GLU A 176 -1.97 7.87 -15.21
C GLU A 176 -1.94 9.40 -15.16
N ALA A 177 -1.49 10.05 -16.25
CA ALA A 177 -1.49 11.50 -16.36
C ALA A 177 -2.92 12.07 -16.27
N ALA A 178 -3.90 11.44 -16.92
CA ALA A 178 -5.30 11.85 -16.82
C ALA A 178 -5.83 11.73 -15.38
N GLY A 179 -5.43 10.68 -14.67
CA GLY A 179 -5.70 10.51 -13.24
C GLY A 179 -5.09 11.62 -12.38
N ALA A 180 -3.89 12.06 -12.70
CA ALA A 180 -3.21 13.16 -12.03
C ALA A 180 -3.95 14.50 -12.26
N LEU A 181 -4.30 14.84 -13.51
CA LEU A 181 -5.05 16.05 -13.82
C LEU A 181 -6.42 16.10 -13.12
N LYS A 182 -7.12 14.96 -13.07
CA LYS A 182 -8.38 14.85 -12.34
C LYS A 182 -8.21 15.09 -10.83
N ARG A 183 -7.13 14.58 -10.21
CA ARG A 183 -6.83 14.84 -8.79
C ARG A 183 -6.50 16.30 -8.52
N LEU A 184 -5.92 17.00 -9.49
CA LEU A 184 -5.71 18.46 -9.43
C LEU A 184 -7.02 19.25 -9.58
N GLY A 185 -8.16 18.59 -9.83
CA GLY A 185 -9.48 19.21 -9.94
C GLY A 185 -9.84 19.69 -11.34
N LEU A 186 -9.07 19.31 -12.37
CA LEU A 186 -9.33 19.72 -13.75
C LEU A 186 -10.43 18.87 -14.40
N THR A 187 -11.27 19.48 -15.23
CA THR A 187 -12.08 18.77 -16.22
C THR A 187 -11.12 18.12 -17.21
N THR A 188 -11.10 16.78 -17.23
CA THR A 188 -10.03 16.05 -17.91
C THR A 188 -10.52 15.33 -19.16
N HIS A 189 -9.79 15.52 -20.26
CA HIS A 189 -10.00 14.87 -21.55
C HIS A 189 -8.82 13.97 -21.90
N ILE A 190 -9.11 12.86 -22.58
CA ILE A 190 -8.10 11.93 -23.13
C ILE A 190 -8.31 11.85 -24.64
N VAL A 191 -7.29 12.13 -25.44
CA VAL A 191 -7.31 12.04 -26.90
C VAL A 191 -6.40 10.89 -27.34
N GLU A 192 -6.97 9.85 -27.92
CA GLU A 192 -6.28 8.63 -28.35
C GLU A 192 -6.47 8.43 -29.85
N PHE A 193 -5.35 8.34 -30.58
CA PHE A 193 -5.34 8.12 -32.02
C PHE A 193 -5.86 6.73 -32.40
N ALA A 194 -5.55 5.72 -31.60
CA ALA A 194 -6.07 4.37 -31.81
C ALA A 194 -7.58 4.31 -31.54
N PRO A 195 -8.29 3.31 -32.12
CA PRO A 195 -9.74 3.17 -31.94
C PRO A 195 -10.16 2.79 -30.53
N ARG A 196 -9.20 2.51 -29.62
CA ARG A 196 -9.45 2.13 -28.22
C ARG A 196 -8.31 2.57 -27.30
N LEU A 197 -8.60 2.65 -26.01
CA LEU A 197 -7.61 2.85 -24.96
C LEU A 197 -6.71 1.60 -24.83
N MET A 198 -5.45 1.80 -24.46
CA MET A 198 -4.45 0.74 -24.22
C MET A 198 -4.38 -0.33 -25.33
N PRO A 199 -4.24 0.08 -26.60
CA PRO A 199 -4.38 -0.84 -27.76
C PRO A 199 -3.35 -1.98 -27.78
N VAL A 200 -2.24 -1.83 -27.06
CA VAL A 200 -1.18 -2.85 -26.92
C VAL A 200 -1.57 -3.93 -25.90
N GLN A 201 -2.26 -3.55 -24.81
CA GLN A 201 -2.58 -4.45 -23.71
C GLN A 201 -3.94 -5.12 -23.84
N VAL A 202 -4.92 -4.44 -24.45
CA VAL A 202 -6.30 -4.96 -24.53
C VAL A 202 -6.80 -5.02 -25.97
N ASP A 203 -7.68 -5.99 -26.24
CA ASP A 203 -8.43 -6.12 -27.49
C ASP A 203 -9.65 -5.19 -27.53
N GLU A 204 -10.52 -5.35 -28.52
CA GLU A 204 -11.70 -4.52 -28.68
C GLU A 204 -12.67 -4.65 -27.51
N GLY A 205 -12.91 -5.86 -27.00
CA GLY A 205 -13.79 -6.12 -25.87
C GLY A 205 -13.26 -5.52 -24.56
N GLY A 206 -11.98 -5.74 -24.28
CA GLY A 206 -11.31 -5.16 -23.12
C GLY A 206 -11.22 -3.63 -23.20
N GLY A 207 -10.94 -3.08 -24.40
CA GLY A 207 -10.95 -1.63 -24.64
C GLY A 207 -12.32 -0.98 -24.44
N ALA A 208 -13.39 -1.64 -24.86
CA ALA A 208 -14.76 -1.16 -24.65
C ALA A 208 -15.17 -1.17 -23.17
N ALA A 209 -14.77 -2.19 -22.42
CA ALA A 209 -14.99 -2.25 -20.98
C ALA A 209 -14.23 -1.15 -20.25
N LEU A 210 -12.94 -0.97 -20.58
CA LEU A 210 -12.08 0.08 -20.02
C LEU A 210 -12.62 1.48 -20.33
N LEU A 211 -12.98 1.75 -21.58
CA LEU A 211 -13.53 3.03 -22.00
C LEU A 211 -14.76 3.43 -21.16
N ARG A 212 -15.72 2.51 -21.01
CA ARG A 212 -16.92 2.75 -20.22
C ARG A 212 -16.58 3.07 -18.77
N THR A 213 -15.70 2.29 -18.16
CA THR A 213 -15.31 2.50 -16.77
C THR A 213 -14.61 3.86 -16.58
N ILE A 214 -13.75 4.27 -17.50
CA ILE A 214 -13.07 5.56 -17.46
C ILE A 214 -14.07 6.73 -17.63
N GLN A 215 -15.07 6.57 -18.51
CA GLN A 215 -16.14 7.57 -18.68
C GLN A 215 -17.06 7.67 -17.45
N ASP A 216 -17.41 6.54 -16.84
CA ASP A 216 -18.19 6.51 -15.59
C ASP A 216 -17.46 7.19 -14.42
N MET A 217 -16.15 7.25 -14.48
CA MET A 217 -15.34 8.05 -13.54
C MET A 217 -15.36 9.56 -13.84
N GLY A 218 -16.05 10.00 -14.87
CA GLY A 218 -16.19 11.41 -15.25
C GLY A 218 -15.03 11.98 -16.06
N LEU A 219 -14.25 11.15 -16.77
CA LEU A 219 -13.29 11.60 -17.75
C LEU A 219 -13.90 11.55 -19.17
N SER A 220 -13.62 12.55 -19.98
CA SER A 220 -14.04 12.60 -21.38
C SER A 220 -13.00 11.91 -22.27
N VAL A 221 -13.40 10.92 -23.05
CA VAL A 221 -12.45 10.13 -23.87
C VAL A 221 -12.81 10.25 -25.35
N HIS A 222 -11.83 10.61 -26.17
CA HIS A 222 -11.90 10.77 -27.62
C HIS A 222 -10.96 9.74 -28.26
N THR A 223 -11.49 8.63 -28.74
CA THR A 223 -10.73 7.57 -29.42
C THR A 223 -10.90 7.65 -30.94
N GLY A 224 -9.93 7.11 -31.70
CA GLY A 224 -9.93 7.15 -33.18
C GLY A 224 -9.69 8.54 -33.75
N THR A 225 -9.20 9.49 -32.95
CA THR A 225 -8.90 10.85 -33.38
C THR A 225 -7.53 11.31 -32.85
N GLY A 226 -6.81 12.06 -33.64
CA GLY A 226 -5.49 12.61 -33.26
C GLY A 226 -5.54 14.10 -33.05
N THR A 227 -4.53 14.62 -32.37
CA THR A 227 -4.28 16.07 -32.27
C THR A 227 -3.74 16.60 -33.57
N GLN A 228 -4.36 17.61 -34.13
CA GLN A 228 -3.95 18.27 -35.38
C GLN A 228 -3.17 19.56 -35.11
N GLU A 229 -3.62 20.36 -34.14
CA GLU A 229 -3.04 21.66 -33.76
C GLU A 229 -3.36 21.95 -32.29
N ILE A 230 -2.43 22.58 -31.60
CA ILE A 230 -2.66 23.22 -30.29
C ILE A 230 -2.94 24.69 -30.54
N VAL A 231 -4.09 25.18 -30.10
CA VAL A 231 -4.55 26.55 -30.25
C VAL A 231 -4.06 27.39 -29.07
N THR A 232 -3.49 28.56 -29.37
CA THR A 232 -2.97 29.49 -28.35
C THR A 232 -3.73 30.80 -28.35
N GLY A 233 -3.82 31.41 -27.18
CA GLY A 233 -4.29 32.82 -27.04
C GLY A 233 -3.25 33.85 -27.41
N ASP A 234 -3.61 35.12 -27.28
CA ASP A 234 -2.73 36.27 -27.57
C ASP A 234 -1.50 36.33 -26.63
N ASP A 235 -1.58 35.71 -25.47
CA ASP A 235 -0.48 35.58 -24.51
C ASP A 235 0.44 34.36 -24.77
N GLY A 236 0.15 33.59 -25.82
CA GLY A 236 0.92 32.41 -26.19
C GLY A 236 0.59 31.16 -25.37
N ALA A 237 -0.34 31.21 -24.39
CA ALA A 237 -0.79 30.06 -23.61
C ALA A 237 -1.83 29.23 -24.36
N VAL A 238 -1.93 27.94 -24.00
CA VAL A 238 -2.91 27.00 -24.56
C VAL A 238 -4.34 27.45 -24.23
N THR A 239 -5.21 27.49 -25.25
CA THR A 239 -6.65 27.79 -25.12
C THR A 239 -7.52 26.66 -25.68
N GLY A 240 -6.93 25.72 -26.41
CA GLY A 240 -7.64 24.58 -26.96
C GLY A 240 -6.77 23.73 -27.88
N MET A 241 -7.41 22.76 -28.50
CA MET A 241 -6.79 21.90 -29.51
C MET A 241 -7.78 21.55 -30.60
N LYS A 242 -7.29 21.45 -31.86
CA LYS A 242 -8.06 20.90 -32.98
C LYS A 242 -7.76 19.41 -33.15
N LEU A 243 -8.80 18.64 -33.33
CA LEU A 243 -8.71 17.18 -33.51
C LEU A 243 -8.80 16.82 -35.00
N SER A 244 -8.30 15.64 -35.37
CA SER A 244 -8.26 15.20 -36.78
C SER A 244 -9.63 14.91 -37.38
N ASP A 245 -10.67 14.78 -36.57
CA ASP A 245 -12.09 14.66 -37.00
C ASP A 245 -12.75 16.01 -37.26
N GLY A 246 -12.01 17.12 -37.10
CA GLY A 246 -12.47 18.50 -37.30
C GLY A 246 -13.13 19.10 -36.07
N SER A 247 -13.22 18.43 -34.96
CA SER A 247 -13.73 18.98 -33.70
C SER A 247 -12.69 19.85 -33.01
N GLU A 248 -13.16 20.82 -32.22
CA GLU A 248 -12.34 21.66 -31.37
C GLU A 248 -12.60 21.32 -29.91
N LEU A 249 -11.52 21.17 -29.13
CA LEU A 249 -11.55 20.85 -27.70
C LEU A 249 -10.95 22.02 -26.91
N PRO A 250 -11.77 22.82 -26.23
CA PRO A 250 -11.27 23.86 -25.34
C PRO A 250 -10.47 23.20 -24.18
N THR A 251 -9.26 23.65 -23.94
CA THR A 251 -8.40 23.18 -22.85
C THR A 251 -7.34 24.19 -22.50
N ASP A 252 -6.99 24.30 -21.23
CA ASP A 252 -6.00 25.25 -20.73
C ASP A 252 -4.61 24.60 -20.55
N LEU A 253 -4.56 23.25 -20.56
CA LEU A 253 -3.37 22.47 -20.29
C LEU A 253 -3.35 21.21 -21.15
N VAL A 254 -2.22 20.89 -21.78
CA VAL A 254 -2.03 19.68 -22.57
C VAL A 254 -0.84 18.88 -22.06
N VAL A 255 -1.04 17.58 -21.80
CA VAL A 255 0.02 16.63 -21.44
C VAL A 255 0.23 15.66 -22.58
N PHE A 256 1.43 15.62 -23.17
CA PHE A 256 1.79 14.65 -24.18
C PHE A 256 2.28 13.34 -23.55
N SER A 257 1.58 12.26 -23.83
CA SER A 257 1.88 10.89 -23.40
C SER A 257 1.66 9.87 -24.53
N ALA A 258 2.11 10.23 -25.73
CA ALA A 258 1.92 9.48 -26.98
C ALA A 258 3.01 8.42 -27.25
N GLY A 259 3.59 7.87 -26.17
CA GLY A 259 4.67 6.89 -26.23
C GLY A 259 6.05 7.46 -25.95
N VAL A 260 7.07 6.62 -26.04
CA VAL A 260 8.48 6.97 -25.76
C VAL A 260 9.38 6.63 -26.94
N ARG A 261 10.56 7.24 -26.97
CA ARG A 261 11.63 6.93 -27.92
C ARG A 261 12.93 6.65 -27.16
N PRO A 262 13.74 5.66 -27.59
CA PRO A 262 15.05 5.41 -26.99
C PRO A 262 15.96 6.63 -27.03
N ARG A 263 16.68 6.89 -25.94
CA ARG A 263 17.75 7.91 -25.92
C ARG A 263 19.05 7.29 -26.44
N ASP A 264 19.18 7.22 -27.76
CA ASP A 264 20.31 6.59 -28.46
C ASP A 264 21.24 7.61 -29.14
N GLN A 265 21.09 8.91 -28.88
CA GLN A 265 21.85 9.98 -29.56
C GLN A 265 23.37 9.83 -29.36
N LEU A 266 23.81 9.61 -28.09
CA LEU A 266 25.23 9.39 -27.79
C LEU A 266 25.82 8.22 -28.59
N ALA A 267 25.04 7.17 -28.79
CA ALA A 267 25.46 6.00 -29.57
C ALA A 267 25.56 6.32 -31.08
N ARG A 268 24.59 7.07 -31.64
CA ARG A 268 24.60 7.53 -33.04
C ARG A 268 25.80 8.41 -33.31
N ASP A 269 26.03 9.42 -32.45
CA ASP A 269 27.10 10.41 -32.64
C ASP A 269 28.50 9.77 -32.58
N THR A 270 28.64 8.62 -31.92
CA THR A 270 29.90 7.88 -31.79
C THR A 270 30.01 6.69 -32.74
N GLY A 271 29.04 6.48 -33.64
CA GLY A 271 29.05 5.41 -34.62
C GLY A 271 28.83 3.99 -34.04
N LEU A 272 28.19 3.85 -32.88
CA LEU A 272 27.65 2.57 -32.42
C LEU A 272 26.45 2.15 -33.29
N THR A 273 26.24 0.85 -33.43
CA THR A 273 25.11 0.36 -34.22
C THR A 273 23.79 0.63 -33.52
N VAL A 274 22.87 1.29 -34.23
CA VAL A 274 21.53 1.64 -33.75
C VAL A 274 20.49 1.13 -34.72
N GLY A 275 19.36 0.62 -34.21
CA GLY A 275 18.26 0.14 -35.03
C GLY A 275 17.59 1.22 -35.87
N GLU A 276 16.94 0.87 -36.98
CA GLU A 276 16.24 1.80 -37.87
C GLU A 276 15.16 2.63 -37.17
N ARG A 277 14.47 2.04 -36.18
CA ARG A 277 13.42 2.71 -35.38
C ARG A 277 13.95 3.27 -34.07
N GLY A 278 15.27 3.27 -33.86
CA GLY A 278 15.94 3.64 -32.62
C GLY A 278 16.31 2.42 -31.77
N GLY A 279 17.12 2.71 -30.74
CA GLY A 279 17.63 1.73 -29.79
C GLY A 279 19.05 1.23 -30.16
N ILE A 280 19.93 1.22 -29.18
CA ILE A 280 21.33 0.77 -29.29
C ILE A 280 21.34 -0.74 -29.40
N THR A 281 21.83 -1.29 -30.53
CA THR A 281 21.84 -2.75 -30.75
C THR A 281 22.79 -3.44 -29.77
N ILE A 282 22.29 -4.47 -29.07
CA ILE A 282 23.06 -5.27 -28.13
C ILE A 282 23.03 -6.75 -28.48
N ASP A 283 24.07 -7.47 -28.06
CA ASP A 283 24.09 -8.93 -28.03
C ASP A 283 23.41 -9.49 -26.76
N ASP A 284 23.40 -10.82 -26.61
CA ASP A 284 22.79 -11.50 -25.46
C ASP A 284 23.54 -11.25 -24.14
N GLN A 285 24.74 -10.67 -24.16
CA GLN A 285 25.49 -10.20 -22.99
C GLN A 285 25.33 -8.70 -22.73
N CYS A 286 24.39 -8.04 -23.43
CA CYS A 286 24.18 -6.59 -23.39
C CYS A 286 25.35 -5.74 -23.94
N ARG A 287 26.31 -6.32 -24.69
CA ARG A 287 27.37 -5.55 -25.35
C ARG A 287 26.86 -4.92 -26.63
N THR A 288 27.35 -3.73 -26.91
CA THR A 288 27.09 -3.04 -28.19
C THR A 288 28.01 -3.55 -29.29
N SER A 289 28.06 -2.87 -30.45
CA SER A 289 29.05 -3.10 -31.48
C SER A 289 30.50 -2.82 -31.06
N ASP A 290 30.71 -2.26 -29.87
CA ASP A 290 32.00 -2.05 -29.24
C ASP A 290 32.09 -2.91 -27.97
N PRO A 291 33.12 -3.79 -27.86
CA PRO A 291 33.22 -4.76 -26.75
C PRO A 291 33.40 -4.10 -25.37
N HIS A 292 33.79 -2.81 -25.32
CA HIS A 292 33.96 -2.05 -24.11
C HIS A 292 32.71 -1.22 -23.70
N VAL A 293 31.65 -1.26 -24.55
CA VAL A 293 30.46 -0.46 -24.37
C VAL A 293 29.23 -1.35 -24.28
N PHE A 294 28.50 -1.26 -23.19
CA PHE A 294 27.23 -1.94 -22.93
C PHE A 294 26.06 -0.97 -23.06
N ALA A 295 24.88 -1.48 -23.39
CA ALA A 295 23.64 -0.69 -23.26
C ALA A 295 22.55 -1.53 -22.59
N ILE A 296 21.79 -0.89 -21.66
CA ILE A 296 20.78 -1.54 -20.83
C ILE A 296 19.51 -0.70 -20.70
N GLY A 297 18.36 -1.36 -20.56
CA GLY A 297 17.05 -0.71 -20.38
C GLY A 297 16.45 -0.16 -21.66
N GLU A 298 15.66 0.90 -21.57
CA GLU A 298 14.83 1.44 -22.66
C GLU A 298 15.62 2.08 -23.81
N CYS A 299 16.92 2.29 -23.68
CA CYS A 299 17.79 2.74 -24.77
C CYS A 299 18.34 1.58 -25.63
N ALA A 300 18.25 0.33 -25.16
CA ALA A 300 18.80 -0.84 -25.81
C ALA A 300 17.78 -1.50 -26.76
N LEU A 301 18.28 -1.97 -27.93
CA LEU A 301 17.58 -2.83 -28.87
C LEU A 301 18.17 -4.26 -28.72
N ALA A 302 17.38 -5.14 -28.15
CA ALA A 302 17.78 -6.51 -27.87
C ALA A 302 17.90 -7.37 -29.15
N SER A 303 18.53 -8.55 -29.04
CA SER A 303 18.76 -9.49 -30.14
C SER A 303 17.47 -10.03 -30.78
N ASP A 304 16.33 -10.00 -30.04
CA ASP A 304 15.00 -10.34 -30.56
C ASP A 304 14.35 -9.20 -31.38
N GLY A 305 15.04 -8.08 -31.58
CA GLY A 305 14.60 -6.94 -32.37
C GLY A 305 13.65 -5.99 -31.63
N ARG A 306 13.56 -6.08 -30.29
CA ARG A 306 12.66 -5.25 -29.46
C ARG A 306 13.41 -4.25 -28.60
N VAL A 307 12.81 -3.06 -28.46
CA VAL A 307 13.09 -2.12 -27.38
C VAL A 307 12.00 -2.31 -26.32
N TYR A 308 12.40 -2.69 -25.14
CA TYR A 308 11.48 -2.97 -24.04
C TYR A 308 11.13 -1.69 -23.31
N GLY A 309 9.85 -1.29 -23.35
CA GLY A 309 9.31 -0.11 -22.64
C GLY A 309 8.81 -0.45 -21.22
N LEU A 310 9.42 -1.42 -20.55
CA LEU A 310 9.07 -1.87 -19.20
C LEU A 310 10.34 -1.97 -18.35
N VAL A 311 10.18 -1.83 -17.03
CA VAL A 311 11.32 -1.82 -16.08
C VAL A 311 11.93 -3.21 -15.92
N ALA A 312 11.11 -4.27 -15.79
CA ALA A 312 11.59 -5.62 -15.49
C ALA A 312 12.61 -6.15 -16.51
N PRO A 313 12.41 -6.06 -17.84
CA PRO A 313 13.45 -6.41 -18.81
C PRO A 313 14.75 -5.62 -18.63
N GLY A 314 14.64 -4.33 -18.27
CA GLY A 314 15.80 -3.49 -17.99
C GLY A 314 16.59 -3.96 -16.76
N TYR A 315 15.93 -4.48 -15.75
CA TYR A 315 16.57 -5.08 -14.58
C TYR A 315 17.32 -6.37 -14.93
N GLU A 316 16.75 -7.23 -15.79
CA GLU A 316 17.43 -8.43 -16.30
C GLU A 316 18.66 -8.06 -17.13
N MET A 317 18.56 -7.02 -17.99
CA MET A 317 19.72 -6.49 -18.73
C MET A 317 20.81 -5.97 -17.80
N ALA A 318 20.45 -5.28 -16.71
CA ALA A 318 21.38 -4.74 -15.72
C ALA A 318 22.13 -5.87 -15.00
N GLU A 319 21.42 -6.92 -14.59
CA GLU A 319 22.02 -8.12 -14.00
C GLU A 319 22.94 -8.84 -14.97
N THR A 320 22.51 -9.01 -16.24
CA THR A 320 23.30 -9.66 -17.29
C THR A 320 24.58 -8.87 -17.58
N ALA A 321 24.50 -7.54 -17.71
CA ALA A 321 25.68 -6.71 -17.95
C ALA A 321 26.68 -6.77 -16.76
N ALA A 322 26.18 -6.69 -15.51
CA ALA A 322 27.01 -6.78 -14.32
C ALA A 322 27.69 -8.16 -14.19
N ALA A 323 26.97 -9.25 -14.49
CA ALA A 323 27.51 -10.61 -14.51
C ALA A 323 28.56 -10.76 -15.62
N THR A 324 28.29 -10.25 -16.81
CA THR A 324 29.25 -10.25 -17.91
C THR A 324 30.55 -9.52 -17.58
N ILE A 325 30.46 -8.36 -16.91
CA ILE A 325 31.64 -7.59 -16.44
C ILE A 325 32.41 -8.37 -15.36
N ALA A 326 31.71 -9.13 -14.51
CA ALA A 326 32.31 -10.02 -13.52
C ALA A 326 32.92 -11.30 -14.14
N ALA A 327 32.81 -11.50 -15.43
CA ALA A 327 33.14 -12.73 -16.15
C ALA A 327 32.33 -13.97 -15.72
N ASP A 328 31.12 -13.76 -15.23
CA ASP A 328 30.12 -14.80 -14.96
C ASP A 328 29.34 -15.13 -16.25
N GLU A 329 28.84 -16.36 -16.36
CA GLU A 329 27.96 -16.75 -17.47
C GLU A 329 26.57 -16.13 -17.27
N ALA A 330 26.14 -15.27 -18.22
CA ALA A 330 24.83 -14.67 -18.22
C ALA A 330 24.35 -14.35 -19.64
N SER A 331 23.04 -14.37 -19.86
CA SER A 331 22.46 -14.14 -21.18
C SER A 331 21.05 -13.54 -21.03
N PHE A 332 20.79 -12.47 -21.80
CA PHE A 332 19.47 -11.87 -21.97
C PHE A 332 18.92 -12.22 -23.35
N THR A 333 18.01 -13.15 -23.46
CA THR A 333 17.41 -13.63 -24.70
C THR A 333 15.99 -13.12 -24.95
N GLY A 334 15.56 -12.12 -24.20
CA GLY A 334 14.23 -11.55 -24.23
C GLY A 334 13.52 -11.66 -22.88
N ALA A 335 12.40 -10.97 -22.73
CA ALA A 335 11.65 -10.92 -21.47
C ALA A 335 10.13 -11.01 -21.71
N ASP A 336 9.41 -11.43 -20.66
CA ASP A 336 7.96 -11.45 -20.63
C ASP A 336 7.40 -10.01 -20.57
N LEU A 337 6.46 -9.70 -21.48
CA LEU A 337 5.77 -8.41 -21.57
C LEU A 337 4.45 -8.37 -20.79
N SER A 338 4.17 -9.37 -19.97
CA SER A 338 2.97 -9.41 -19.14
C SER A 338 2.88 -8.20 -18.22
N THR A 339 1.72 -7.59 -18.15
CA THR A 339 1.46 -6.39 -17.34
C THR A 339 0.24 -6.59 -16.44
N LYS A 340 0.31 -6.08 -15.21
CA LYS A 340 -0.85 -5.89 -14.33
C LYS A 340 -0.78 -4.50 -13.73
N LEU A 341 -1.82 -3.73 -13.96
CA LEU A 341 -1.88 -2.32 -13.64
C LEU A 341 -3.18 -2.00 -12.90
N LYS A 342 -3.12 -1.08 -11.97
CA LYS A 342 -4.27 -0.50 -11.33
C LYS A 342 -4.38 0.97 -11.72
N LEU A 343 -5.13 1.22 -12.79
CA LEU A 343 -5.29 2.55 -13.38
C LEU A 343 -6.55 3.22 -12.86
N LEU A 344 -6.43 4.38 -12.21
CA LEU A 344 -7.60 5.10 -11.67
C LEU A 344 -8.53 4.25 -10.79
N GLY A 345 -8.03 3.13 -10.27
CA GLY A 345 -8.84 2.18 -9.49
C GLY A 345 -9.38 0.99 -10.30
N VAL A 346 -9.16 0.95 -11.63
CA VAL A 346 -9.52 -0.18 -12.49
C VAL A 346 -8.32 -1.12 -12.63
N ASP A 347 -8.52 -2.40 -12.39
CA ASP A 347 -7.52 -3.42 -12.67
C ASP A 347 -7.51 -3.75 -14.16
N VAL A 348 -6.34 -3.67 -14.80
CA VAL A 348 -6.10 -4.09 -16.19
C VAL A 348 -4.87 -4.99 -16.21
N ALA A 349 -5.01 -6.17 -16.80
CA ALA A 349 -3.89 -7.08 -16.96
C ALA A 349 -3.90 -7.76 -18.33
N SER A 350 -2.70 -8.03 -18.86
CA SER A 350 -2.51 -8.86 -20.05
C SER A 350 -1.25 -9.71 -19.88
N PHE A 351 -1.25 -10.91 -20.45
CA PHE A 351 -0.13 -11.85 -20.35
C PHE A 351 -0.09 -12.79 -21.55
N GLY A 352 1.11 -13.27 -21.88
CA GLY A 352 1.34 -14.20 -22.97
C GLY A 352 0.84 -13.67 -24.32
N ASP A 353 0.32 -14.54 -25.17
CA ASP A 353 -0.32 -14.18 -26.45
C ASP A 353 -1.75 -13.67 -26.23
N ALA A 354 -1.88 -12.50 -25.60
CA ALA A 354 -3.16 -11.89 -25.23
C ALA A 354 -4.06 -11.59 -26.45
N HIS A 355 -3.46 -11.35 -27.60
CA HIS A 355 -4.20 -10.99 -28.84
C HIS A 355 -4.51 -12.20 -29.75
N GLY A 356 -3.99 -13.40 -29.42
CA GLY A 356 -4.23 -14.59 -30.23
C GLY A 356 -3.49 -14.55 -31.58
N ALA A 357 -2.22 -14.12 -31.58
CA ALA A 357 -1.40 -14.12 -32.78
C ALA A 357 -0.97 -15.55 -33.21
N THR A 358 -1.03 -16.49 -32.28
CA THR A 358 -0.76 -17.91 -32.53
C THR A 358 -1.85 -18.49 -33.44
N SER A 359 -1.44 -19.16 -34.51
CA SER A 359 -2.37 -19.78 -35.45
C SER A 359 -3.26 -20.83 -34.77
N ASP A 360 -4.54 -20.87 -35.15
CA ASP A 360 -5.51 -21.86 -34.68
C ASP A 360 -5.83 -21.84 -33.17
N CYS A 361 -5.53 -20.73 -32.46
CA CYS A 361 -5.97 -20.56 -31.08
C CYS A 361 -7.47 -20.30 -30.96
N LEU A 362 -8.01 -20.53 -29.77
CA LEU A 362 -9.41 -20.33 -29.41
C LEU A 362 -9.52 -19.31 -28.27
N ASP A 363 -10.55 -18.48 -28.32
CA ASP A 363 -10.83 -17.51 -27.26
C ASP A 363 -11.94 -18.02 -26.34
N VAL A 364 -11.74 -17.89 -25.03
CA VAL A 364 -12.75 -18.07 -24.00
C VAL A 364 -12.97 -16.71 -23.34
N VAL A 365 -14.20 -16.16 -23.49
CA VAL A 365 -14.50 -14.78 -23.08
C VAL A 365 -15.63 -14.75 -22.07
N TYR A 366 -15.46 -14.00 -20.99
CA TYR A 366 -16.49 -13.53 -20.08
C TYR A 366 -16.58 -12.01 -20.15
N SER A 367 -17.79 -11.48 -20.35
CA SER A 367 -18.02 -10.04 -20.37
C SER A 367 -19.30 -9.69 -19.63
N ASP A 368 -19.18 -8.86 -18.59
CA ASP A 368 -20.30 -8.28 -17.86
C ASP A 368 -20.21 -6.76 -17.88
N SER A 369 -21.02 -6.15 -18.72
CA SER A 369 -21.05 -4.69 -18.87
C SER A 369 -21.63 -3.95 -17.66
N ARG A 370 -22.34 -4.63 -16.77
CA ARG A 370 -22.89 -4.05 -15.55
C ARG A 370 -21.81 -3.85 -14.48
N SER A 371 -20.93 -4.82 -14.33
CA SER A 371 -19.80 -4.74 -13.39
C SER A 371 -18.54 -4.09 -14.01
N GLY A 372 -18.52 -3.84 -15.32
CA GLY A 372 -17.34 -3.37 -16.04
C GLY A 372 -16.26 -4.45 -16.19
N THR A 373 -16.60 -5.73 -16.06
CA THR A 373 -15.65 -6.85 -16.10
C THR A 373 -15.55 -7.43 -17.49
N TYR A 374 -14.31 -7.59 -17.98
CA TYR A 374 -13.98 -8.32 -19.20
C TYR A 374 -12.80 -9.24 -18.93
N LYS A 375 -12.95 -10.53 -19.24
CA LYS A 375 -11.88 -11.54 -19.14
C LYS A 375 -11.85 -12.36 -20.42
N LYS A 376 -10.66 -12.47 -21.00
CA LYS A 376 -10.38 -13.29 -22.18
C LYS A 376 -9.19 -14.19 -21.88
N LEU A 377 -9.30 -15.48 -22.22
CA LEU A 377 -8.19 -16.43 -22.26
C LEU A 377 -8.01 -16.91 -23.69
N VAL A 378 -6.77 -17.00 -24.13
CA VAL A 378 -6.38 -17.54 -25.42
C VAL A 378 -5.83 -18.94 -25.20
N ILE A 379 -6.47 -19.94 -25.82
CA ILE A 379 -6.21 -21.37 -25.60
C ILE A 379 -5.71 -22.00 -26.91
N GLY A 380 -4.61 -22.73 -26.82
CA GLY A 380 -4.10 -23.55 -27.94
C GLY A 380 -4.96 -24.79 -28.20
N ARG A 381 -4.81 -25.43 -29.35
CA ARG A 381 -5.57 -26.63 -29.70
C ARG A 381 -5.33 -27.84 -28.79
N GLY A 382 -4.20 -27.90 -28.10
CA GLY A 382 -3.90 -28.93 -27.11
C GLY A 382 -4.46 -28.62 -25.73
N GLY A 383 -5.11 -27.47 -25.55
CA GLY A 383 -5.65 -27.00 -24.27
C GLY A 383 -4.71 -26.13 -23.48
N GLU A 384 -3.52 -25.78 -24.03
CA GLU A 384 -2.55 -24.91 -23.38
C GLU A 384 -3.08 -23.48 -23.27
N LEU A 385 -2.90 -22.85 -22.12
CA LEU A 385 -3.15 -21.42 -21.94
C LEU A 385 -2.04 -20.61 -22.61
N LEU A 386 -2.33 -19.92 -23.70
CA LEU A 386 -1.36 -19.14 -24.46
C LEU A 386 -1.23 -17.70 -23.94
N GLY A 387 -2.33 -17.14 -23.43
CA GLY A 387 -2.37 -15.78 -22.93
C GLY A 387 -3.74 -15.33 -22.47
N GLY A 388 -3.88 -14.06 -22.08
CA GLY A 388 -5.17 -13.52 -21.70
C GLY A 388 -5.19 -12.04 -21.40
N ILE A 389 -6.41 -11.50 -21.30
CA ILE A 389 -6.72 -10.10 -20.99
C ILE A 389 -7.74 -10.10 -19.84
N LEU A 390 -7.48 -9.27 -18.81
CA LEU A 390 -8.39 -9.08 -17.69
C LEU A 390 -8.61 -7.57 -17.48
N VAL A 391 -9.85 -7.13 -17.46
CA VAL A 391 -10.24 -5.74 -17.18
C VAL A 391 -11.33 -5.72 -16.11
N GLY A 392 -11.21 -4.85 -15.10
CA GLY A 392 -12.13 -4.71 -13.99
C GLY A 392 -11.89 -5.70 -12.85
N ASP A 393 -11.65 -6.97 -13.15
CA ASP A 393 -11.27 -8.01 -12.20
C ASP A 393 -10.03 -8.75 -12.71
N ALA A 394 -8.87 -8.45 -12.13
CA ALA A 394 -7.59 -9.10 -12.45
C ALA A 394 -7.01 -9.87 -11.24
N GLU A 395 -7.84 -10.35 -10.31
CA GLU A 395 -7.37 -11.09 -9.13
C GLU A 395 -6.65 -12.39 -9.54
N ALA A 396 -7.19 -13.10 -10.51
CA ALA A 396 -6.64 -14.38 -11.02
C ALA A 396 -5.37 -14.21 -11.87
N TYR A 397 -4.90 -12.98 -12.17
CA TYR A 397 -3.76 -12.74 -13.06
C TYR A 397 -2.52 -13.53 -12.71
N GLY A 398 -2.11 -13.54 -11.43
CA GLY A 398 -0.86 -14.22 -11.01
C GLY A 398 -0.91 -15.71 -11.29
N THR A 399 -2.05 -16.34 -11.01
CA THR A 399 -2.29 -17.76 -11.24
C THR A 399 -2.36 -18.08 -12.74
N LEU A 400 -3.13 -17.30 -13.50
CA LEU A 400 -3.32 -17.51 -14.95
C LEU A 400 -2.00 -17.33 -15.70
N ARG A 401 -1.25 -16.27 -15.41
CA ARG A 401 0.06 -16.03 -16.02
C ARG A 401 1.03 -17.21 -15.76
N ALA A 402 0.99 -17.77 -14.56
CA ALA A 402 1.87 -18.89 -14.20
C ALA A 402 1.57 -20.19 -14.96
N PHE A 403 0.35 -20.33 -15.52
CA PHE A 403 -0.01 -21.45 -16.40
C PHE A 403 0.27 -21.18 -17.88
N THR A 404 0.79 -20.02 -18.26
CA THR A 404 1.09 -19.72 -19.68
C THR A 404 2.03 -20.78 -20.25
N GLY A 405 1.67 -21.36 -21.40
CA GLY A 405 2.38 -22.45 -22.07
C GLY A 405 2.09 -23.85 -21.54
N SER A 406 1.17 -23.99 -20.56
CA SER A 406 0.77 -25.29 -20.00
C SER A 406 -0.75 -25.47 -20.04
N VAL A 407 -1.20 -26.72 -19.87
CA VAL A 407 -2.64 -27.04 -19.78
C VAL A 407 -3.07 -26.84 -18.34
N PRO A 408 -3.99 -25.90 -18.04
CA PRO A 408 -4.50 -25.71 -16.68
C PRO A 408 -5.26 -26.96 -16.21
N PRO A 409 -5.22 -27.30 -14.91
CA PRO A 409 -5.94 -28.46 -14.36
C PRO A 409 -7.45 -28.25 -14.29
N ILE A 410 -7.93 -27.07 -14.61
CA ILE A 410 -9.36 -26.66 -14.60
C ILE A 410 -9.72 -26.18 -15.98
N ALA A 411 -10.97 -26.46 -16.40
CA ALA A 411 -11.47 -26.04 -17.70
C ALA A 411 -11.41 -24.51 -17.86
N PRO A 412 -10.95 -23.99 -19.03
CA PRO A 412 -10.76 -22.55 -19.23
C PRO A 412 -12.02 -21.71 -19.01
N GLU A 413 -13.21 -22.27 -19.28
CA GLU A 413 -14.50 -21.62 -19.05
C GLU A 413 -14.74 -21.30 -17.57
N GLN A 414 -14.21 -22.11 -16.68
CA GLN A 414 -14.34 -21.89 -15.24
C GLN A 414 -13.33 -20.84 -14.72
N LEU A 415 -12.21 -20.68 -15.39
CA LEU A 415 -11.15 -19.73 -15.03
C LEU A 415 -11.52 -18.27 -15.34
N VAL A 416 -12.46 -18.02 -16.26
CA VAL A 416 -12.95 -16.66 -16.58
C VAL A 416 -14.09 -16.19 -15.67
N LEU A 417 -14.75 -17.11 -14.96
CA LEU A 417 -15.88 -16.75 -14.09
C LEU A 417 -15.42 -15.87 -12.92
N PRO A 418 -16.26 -14.91 -12.49
CA PRO A 418 -15.98 -14.12 -11.29
C PRO A 418 -16.07 -14.99 -10.02
N ALA A 419 -15.35 -14.62 -8.98
CA ALA A 419 -15.41 -15.26 -7.68
C ALA A 419 -16.88 -15.28 -7.16
N GLY A 420 -17.35 -16.46 -6.73
CA GLY A 420 -18.73 -16.63 -6.22
C GLY A 420 -19.77 -17.09 -7.27
N ALA A 421 -19.44 -17.17 -8.57
CA ALA A 421 -20.33 -17.68 -9.61
C ALA A 421 -20.18 -19.20 -9.88
N GLY A 422 -19.88 -19.99 -8.84
CA GLY A 422 -19.53 -21.40 -9.00
C GLY A 422 -18.10 -21.62 -9.49
N ALA A 423 -17.24 -20.61 -9.33
CA ALA A 423 -15.82 -20.73 -9.60
C ALA A 423 -15.23 -21.85 -8.72
N PRO A 424 -14.40 -22.74 -9.26
CA PRO A 424 -13.72 -23.75 -8.47
C PRO A 424 -12.86 -23.06 -7.43
N VAL A 425 -12.63 -23.76 -6.30
CA VAL A 425 -11.69 -23.36 -5.24
C VAL A 425 -10.42 -22.82 -5.90
N ALA A 426 -9.99 -21.64 -5.50
CA ALA A 426 -8.79 -21.00 -6.03
C ALA A 426 -7.66 -22.04 -6.12
N LEU A 427 -7.07 -22.21 -7.29
CA LEU A 427 -5.92 -23.08 -7.47
C LEU A 427 -4.83 -22.63 -6.52
N GLY A 428 -4.54 -23.45 -5.49
CA GLY A 428 -3.46 -23.16 -4.55
C GLY A 428 -2.11 -23.09 -5.29
N PRO A 429 -1.11 -22.43 -4.71
CA PRO A 429 0.21 -22.35 -5.32
C PRO A 429 0.87 -23.71 -5.61
N SER A 430 0.46 -24.76 -4.88
CA SER A 430 0.89 -26.15 -5.11
C SER A 430 0.56 -26.67 -6.51
N ALA A 431 -0.55 -26.21 -7.10
CA ALA A 431 -0.95 -26.61 -8.45
C ALA A 431 -0.12 -25.97 -9.58
N LEU A 432 0.70 -24.96 -9.29
CA LEU A 432 1.54 -24.28 -10.28
C LEU A 432 2.72 -25.18 -10.69
N PRO A 433 3.14 -25.19 -11.96
CA PRO A 433 4.37 -25.87 -12.39
C PRO A 433 5.61 -25.20 -11.79
N ASP A 434 6.70 -25.95 -11.64
CA ASP A 434 7.97 -25.42 -11.09
C ASP A 434 8.56 -24.29 -11.93
N SER A 435 8.28 -24.26 -13.22
CA SER A 435 8.67 -23.18 -14.14
C SER A 435 7.84 -21.90 -13.98
N ALA A 436 6.75 -21.93 -13.21
CA ALA A 436 5.89 -20.76 -13.01
C ALA A 436 6.63 -19.62 -12.32
N VAL A 437 6.66 -18.44 -12.93
CA VAL A 437 7.29 -17.24 -12.37
C VAL A 437 6.37 -16.65 -11.28
N ILE A 438 6.82 -16.74 -10.03
CA ILE A 438 6.12 -16.23 -8.86
C ILE A 438 6.43 -14.75 -8.63
N CYS A 439 7.70 -14.37 -8.67
CA CYS A 439 8.13 -12.98 -8.56
C CYS A 439 8.58 -12.44 -9.92
N SER A 440 7.73 -11.61 -10.54
CA SER A 440 8.02 -11.00 -11.85
C SER A 440 9.13 -9.95 -11.79
N CYS A 441 9.29 -9.25 -10.67
CA CYS A 441 10.32 -8.21 -10.53
C CYS A 441 11.76 -8.77 -10.56
N HIS A 442 11.94 -10.03 -10.16
CA HIS A 442 13.22 -10.70 -10.07
C HIS A 442 13.24 -12.05 -10.81
N ASN A 443 12.25 -12.27 -11.65
CA ASN A 443 12.09 -13.50 -12.46
C ASN A 443 12.27 -14.82 -11.66
N VAL A 444 11.76 -14.84 -10.39
CA VAL A 444 11.94 -15.99 -9.51
C VAL A 444 10.81 -16.98 -9.72
N THR A 445 11.16 -18.22 -10.10
CA THR A 445 10.20 -19.30 -10.35
C THR A 445 9.80 -20.02 -9.06
N LYS A 446 8.70 -20.81 -9.12
CA LYS A 446 8.31 -21.73 -8.04
C LYS A 446 9.43 -22.70 -7.73
N GLY A 447 10.09 -23.28 -8.76
CA GLY A 447 11.22 -24.20 -8.59
C GLY A 447 12.37 -23.57 -7.80
N THR A 448 12.71 -22.29 -8.07
CA THR A 448 13.73 -21.54 -7.32
C THR A 448 13.34 -21.37 -5.86
N ILE A 449 12.07 -21.02 -5.58
CA ILE A 449 11.55 -20.88 -4.21
C ILE A 449 11.59 -22.21 -3.48
N ARG A 450 11.17 -23.29 -4.15
CA ARG A 450 11.20 -24.65 -3.63
C ARG A 450 12.63 -25.12 -3.32
N GLY A 451 13.59 -24.85 -4.22
CA GLY A 451 15.02 -25.10 -3.99
C GLY A 451 15.55 -24.33 -2.77
N ALA A 452 15.16 -23.07 -2.59
CA ALA A 452 15.53 -22.30 -1.39
C ALA A 452 15.04 -22.97 -0.10
N VAL A 453 13.82 -23.52 -0.10
CA VAL A 453 13.27 -24.24 1.06
C VAL A 453 13.95 -25.60 1.25
N THR A 454 14.10 -26.41 0.17
CA THR A 454 14.55 -27.82 0.28
C THR A 454 16.05 -27.98 0.33
N GLU A 455 16.82 -27.17 -0.43
CA GLU A 455 18.27 -27.27 -0.57
C GLU A 455 19.04 -26.30 0.32
N HIS A 456 18.50 -25.08 0.48
CA HIS A 456 19.12 -24.04 1.32
C HIS A 456 18.50 -23.92 2.71
N SER A 457 17.58 -24.81 3.08
CA SER A 457 16.95 -24.89 4.41
C SER A 457 16.30 -23.58 4.86
N CYS A 458 15.79 -22.77 3.95
CA CYS A 458 15.02 -21.58 4.27
C CYS A 458 13.66 -21.97 4.84
N THR A 459 13.38 -21.62 6.10
CA THR A 459 12.14 -21.98 6.81
C THR A 459 11.15 -20.83 6.94
N THR A 460 11.56 -19.62 6.55
CA THR A 460 10.74 -18.42 6.66
C THR A 460 10.74 -17.59 5.38
N VAL A 461 9.66 -16.83 5.14
CA VAL A 461 9.57 -15.89 4.01
C VAL A 461 10.74 -14.90 3.97
N PRO A 462 11.20 -14.28 5.09
CA PRO A 462 12.38 -13.42 5.08
C PRO A 462 13.65 -14.12 4.59
N GLU A 463 13.88 -15.38 4.98
CA GLU A 463 15.04 -16.15 4.50
C GLU A 463 14.94 -16.45 3.00
N VAL A 464 13.78 -16.88 2.53
CA VAL A 464 13.53 -17.10 1.09
C VAL A 464 13.70 -15.80 0.30
N LYS A 465 13.24 -14.67 0.81
CA LYS A 465 13.48 -13.34 0.22
C LYS A 465 14.97 -13.03 0.11
N LYS A 466 15.74 -13.34 1.15
CA LYS A 466 17.19 -13.13 1.17
C LYS A 466 17.91 -14.05 0.16
N CYS A 467 17.50 -15.31 0.06
CA CYS A 467 18.08 -16.30 -0.86
C CYS A 467 17.72 -16.05 -2.33
N THR A 468 16.45 -15.65 -2.62
CA THR A 468 15.90 -15.63 -3.98
C THR A 468 15.56 -14.24 -4.49
N LYS A 469 15.56 -13.21 -3.65
CA LYS A 469 15.04 -11.85 -3.89
C LYS A 469 13.54 -11.79 -4.19
N ALA A 470 12.81 -12.92 -4.14
CA ALA A 470 11.36 -12.92 -4.32
C ALA A 470 10.66 -12.03 -3.28
N GLY A 471 9.79 -11.12 -3.74
CA GLY A 471 9.03 -10.23 -2.86
C GLY A 471 9.79 -9.03 -2.31
N THR A 472 11.01 -8.73 -2.81
CA THR A 472 11.78 -7.54 -2.40
C THR A 472 11.47 -6.32 -3.28
N GLY A 473 10.87 -6.50 -4.46
CA GLY A 473 10.44 -5.42 -5.36
C GLY A 473 9.03 -4.93 -5.03
N CYS A 474 8.07 -5.01 -5.96
CA CYS A 474 6.71 -4.48 -5.81
C CYS A 474 5.86 -5.16 -4.72
N GLY A 475 6.28 -6.29 -4.16
CA GLY A 475 5.61 -7.01 -3.08
C GLY A 475 4.35 -7.78 -3.48
N SER A 476 3.91 -7.73 -4.73
CA SER A 476 2.66 -8.37 -5.19
C SER A 476 2.65 -9.90 -5.04
N CYS A 477 3.82 -10.53 -5.02
CA CYS A 477 3.97 -11.98 -4.88
C CYS A 477 4.02 -12.47 -3.41
N LEU A 478 4.05 -11.58 -2.40
CA LEU A 478 4.28 -11.97 -1.00
C LEU A 478 3.24 -12.96 -0.46
N LYS A 479 1.97 -12.81 -0.83
CA LYS A 479 0.90 -13.74 -0.41
C LYS A 479 1.15 -15.14 -0.96
N VAL A 480 1.44 -15.25 -2.25
CA VAL A 480 1.73 -16.53 -2.93
C VAL A 480 3.04 -17.14 -2.43
N LEU A 481 4.06 -16.30 -2.21
CA LEU A 481 5.34 -16.71 -1.66
C LEU A 481 5.18 -17.34 -0.27
N GLY A 482 4.40 -16.72 0.62
CA GLY A 482 4.13 -17.26 1.96
C GLY A 482 3.40 -18.60 1.91
N GLN A 483 2.42 -18.75 1.04
CA GLN A 483 1.71 -20.00 0.83
C GLN A 483 2.64 -21.11 0.33
N LEU A 484 3.47 -20.83 -0.69
CA LEU A 484 4.45 -21.80 -1.23
C LEU A 484 5.44 -22.25 -0.18
N VAL A 485 6.02 -21.33 0.59
CA VAL A 485 6.98 -21.68 1.65
C VAL A 485 6.34 -22.61 2.66
N ASN A 486 5.11 -22.32 3.11
CA ASN A 486 4.40 -23.17 4.06
C ASN A 486 4.06 -24.56 3.48
N GLU A 487 3.60 -24.61 2.22
CA GLU A 487 3.28 -25.87 1.53
C GLU A 487 4.52 -26.74 1.33
N GLU A 488 5.65 -26.16 0.93
CA GLU A 488 6.91 -26.91 0.74
C GLU A 488 7.52 -27.39 2.05
N LEU A 489 7.44 -26.61 3.11
CA LEU A 489 7.85 -27.03 4.47
C LEU A 489 7.00 -28.21 4.94
N ALA A 490 5.68 -28.13 4.78
CA ALA A 490 4.77 -29.21 5.12
C ALA A 490 5.07 -30.49 4.31
N ALA A 491 5.32 -30.35 2.98
CA ALA A 491 5.67 -31.46 2.09
C ALA A 491 7.03 -32.08 2.45
N SER A 492 7.97 -31.29 2.97
CA SER A 492 9.30 -31.73 3.39
C SER A 492 9.31 -32.41 4.79
N GLY A 493 8.14 -32.51 5.45
CA GLY A 493 8.02 -33.06 6.80
C GLY A 493 8.67 -32.18 7.88
N VAL A 494 9.00 -30.96 7.56
CA VAL A 494 9.46 -29.96 8.52
C VAL A 494 8.22 -29.44 9.23
N GLU A 495 8.17 -29.59 10.56
CA GLU A 495 7.09 -29.01 11.37
C GLU A 495 7.15 -27.49 11.23
N VAL A 496 6.13 -26.93 10.55
CA VAL A 496 6.04 -25.48 10.38
C VAL A 496 5.79 -24.87 11.74
N ASP A 497 6.68 -23.98 12.18
CA ASP A 497 6.51 -23.27 13.45
C ASP A 497 5.38 -22.22 13.30
N HIS A 498 4.17 -22.61 13.71
CA HIS A 498 3.00 -21.74 13.76
C HIS A 498 2.96 -20.89 15.04
N GLY A 499 4.02 -20.93 15.86
CA GLY A 499 4.09 -20.19 17.11
C GLY A 499 3.91 -18.69 16.91
N LEU A 500 3.40 -18.03 17.96
CA LEU A 500 3.13 -16.59 17.96
C LEU A 500 4.38 -15.76 17.57
N CYS A 501 5.54 -16.18 18.06
CA CYS A 501 6.83 -15.51 17.83
C CYS A 501 8.01 -16.37 18.31
N GLY A 502 9.24 -15.85 18.22
CA GLY A 502 10.43 -16.51 18.74
C GLY A 502 10.40 -16.78 20.26
N CYS A 503 9.50 -16.17 21.02
CA CYS A 503 9.34 -16.41 22.45
C CYS A 503 8.34 -17.54 22.77
N PHE A 504 7.33 -17.78 21.93
CA PHE A 504 6.30 -18.79 22.14
C PHE A 504 6.17 -19.70 20.92
N SER A 505 6.11 -21.01 21.16
CA SER A 505 5.75 -22.02 20.14
C SER A 505 4.25 -22.16 19.95
N GLN A 506 3.46 -21.66 20.88
CA GLN A 506 2.01 -21.65 20.83
C GLN A 506 1.50 -20.53 19.94
N THR A 507 0.36 -20.77 19.27
CA THR A 507 -0.42 -19.76 18.57
C THR A 507 -1.09 -18.80 19.56
N ARG A 508 -1.67 -17.69 19.07
CA ARG A 508 -2.47 -16.81 19.92
C ARG A 508 -3.67 -17.51 20.52
N GLU A 509 -4.36 -18.35 19.75
CA GLU A 509 -5.51 -19.14 20.22
C GLU A 509 -5.11 -20.11 21.33
N GLU A 510 -4.04 -20.87 21.16
CA GLU A 510 -3.53 -21.78 22.19
C GLU A 510 -3.12 -21.04 23.48
N LEU A 511 -2.49 -19.86 23.35
CA LEU A 511 -2.16 -19.02 24.51
C LEU A 511 -3.42 -18.49 25.21
N TYR A 512 -4.48 -18.18 24.46
CA TYR A 512 -5.78 -17.80 25.03
C TYR A 512 -6.38 -18.95 25.83
N GLU A 513 -6.41 -20.18 25.27
CA GLU A 513 -6.91 -21.37 25.93
C GLU A 513 -6.11 -21.69 27.21
N ILE A 514 -4.79 -21.62 27.16
CA ILE A 514 -3.90 -21.82 28.30
C ILE A 514 -4.19 -20.80 29.41
N ALA A 515 -4.30 -19.51 29.04
CA ALA A 515 -4.58 -18.45 30.01
C ALA A 515 -5.95 -18.62 30.68
N LEU A 516 -6.97 -19.00 29.92
CA LEU A 516 -8.33 -19.25 30.40
C LEU A 516 -8.37 -20.47 31.30
N ALA A 517 -7.89 -21.62 30.83
CA ALA A 517 -7.98 -22.89 31.54
C ALA A 517 -7.19 -22.89 32.86
N LEU A 518 -6.02 -22.30 32.88
CA LEU A 518 -5.13 -22.26 34.03
C LEU A 518 -5.23 -20.95 34.84
N ARG A 519 -6.12 -20.07 34.47
CA ARG A 519 -6.35 -18.77 35.10
C ARG A 519 -5.05 -17.95 35.31
N ILE A 520 -4.24 -17.82 34.25
CA ILE A 520 -2.96 -17.13 34.32
C ILE A 520 -3.17 -15.61 34.15
N PRO A 521 -2.95 -14.80 35.21
CA PRO A 521 -3.26 -13.37 35.19
C PRO A 521 -2.07 -12.48 34.75
N SER A 522 -0.89 -13.08 34.48
CA SER A 522 0.35 -12.33 34.26
C SER A 522 1.08 -12.82 33.01
N PHE A 523 1.60 -11.87 32.24
CA PHE A 523 2.47 -12.13 31.08
C PHE A 523 3.71 -12.94 31.50
N GLN A 524 4.38 -12.53 32.58
CA GLN A 524 5.61 -13.18 33.02
C GLN A 524 5.36 -14.65 33.39
N VAL A 525 4.28 -14.92 34.11
CA VAL A 525 3.91 -16.30 34.46
C VAL A 525 3.64 -17.14 33.21
N LEU A 526 3.00 -16.57 32.20
CA LEU A 526 2.76 -17.25 30.93
C LEU A 526 4.08 -17.50 30.18
N LEU A 527 4.98 -16.52 30.12
CA LEU A 527 6.27 -16.64 29.46
C LEU A 527 7.19 -17.64 30.15
N ASP A 528 7.24 -17.64 31.49
CA ASP A 528 8.10 -18.53 32.26
C ASP A 528 7.65 -19.99 32.15
N ARG A 529 6.34 -20.24 32.06
CA ARG A 529 5.80 -21.61 31.99
C ARG A 529 5.76 -22.19 30.57
N TYR A 530 5.39 -21.37 29.61
CA TYR A 530 5.07 -21.80 28.25
C TYR A 530 5.98 -21.18 27.19
N GLY A 531 6.82 -20.22 27.54
CA GLY A 531 7.83 -19.66 26.63
C GLY A 531 8.86 -20.70 26.22
N ARG A 532 9.49 -20.52 25.07
CA ARG A 532 10.64 -21.30 24.62
C ARG A 532 11.77 -21.22 25.63
N GLU A 533 12.61 -22.23 25.71
CA GLU A 533 13.66 -22.34 26.71
C GLU A 533 14.54 -21.09 26.81
N GLY A 534 14.93 -20.49 25.69
CA GLY A 534 15.73 -19.24 25.64
C GLY A 534 14.95 -17.95 25.93
N ALA A 535 13.61 -18.02 26.05
CA ALA A 535 12.78 -16.83 26.32
C ALA A 535 12.29 -16.75 27.76
N ARG A 536 12.33 -17.87 28.51
CA ARG A 536 11.89 -17.94 29.90
C ARG A 536 12.79 -17.07 30.77
N GLY A 537 12.20 -16.34 31.73
CA GLY A 537 12.91 -15.37 32.57
C GLY A 537 13.35 -14.10 31.87
N GLY A 538 13.02 -13.94 30.56
CA GLY A 538 13.28 -12.72 29.78
C GLY A 538 12.09 -11.77 29.78
N GLU A 539 12.21 -10.68 29.02
CA GLU A 539 11.17 -9.64 28.92
C GLU A 539 10.13 -9.88 27.80
N GLY A 540 10.29 -10.94 26.99
CA GLY A 540 9.49 -11.15 25.78
C GLY A 540 9.90 -10.20 24.64
N CYS A 541 9.07 -10.15 23.58
CA CYS A 541 9.33 -9.33 22.38
C CYS A 541 8.13 -8.46 22.05
N GLU A 542 8.32 -7.53 21.08
CA GLU A 542 7.29 -6.60 20.59
C GLU A 542 6.07 -7.27 19.93
N VAL A 543 6.13 -8.58 19.70
CA VAL A 543 5.01 -9.37 19.19
C VAL A 543 4.19 -9.96 20.34
N CYS A 544 4.82 -10.68 21.28
CA CYS A 544 4.10 -11.37 22.35
C CYS A 544 3.59 -10.43 23.45
N LYS A 545 4.32 -9.37 23.80
CA LYS A 545 3.89 -8.41 24.84
C LYS A 545 2.45 -7.88 24.57
N PRO A 546 2.19 -7.16 23.46
CA PRO A 546 0.85 -6.60 23.22
C PRO A 546 -0.20 -7.69 22.91
N THR A 547 0.22 -8.85 22.41
CA THR A 547 -0.70 -9.95 22.11
C THR A 547 -1.22 -10.60 23.40
N VAL A 548 -0.32 -10.95 24.30
CA VAL A 548 -0.69 -11.54 25.60
C VAL A 548 -1.41 -10.51 26.46
N ALA A 549 -1.00 -9.25 26.44
CA ALA A 549 -1.74 -8.17 27.10
C ALA A 549 -3.21 -8.11 26.64
N SER A 550 -3.46 -8.21 25.33
CA SER A 550 -4.83 -8.27 24.79
C SER A 550 -5.61 -9.51 25.24
N ILE A 551 -4.95 -10.68 25.31
CA ILE A 551 -5.55 -11.92 25.81
C ILE A 551 -5.96 -11.76 27.30
N ILE A 552 -5.03 -11.34 28.15
CA ILE A 552 -5.27 -11.16 29.57
C ILE A 552 -6.38 -10.13 29.81
N ALA A 553 -6.36 -9.01 29.09
CA ALA A 553 -7.38 -7.96 29.19
C ALA A 553 -8.79 -8.47 28.80
N SER A 554 -8.90 -9.32 27.78
CA SER A 554 -10.19 -9.90 27.37
C SER A 554 -10.72 -10.94 28.38
N LEU A 555 -9.82 -11.59 29.11
CA LEU A 555 -10.13 -12.62 30.09
C LEU A 555 -10.14 -12.12 31.54
N ALA A 556 -9.74 -10.89 31.81
CA ALA A 556 -9.47 -10.37 33.14
C ALA A 556 -10.54 -10.69 34.19
N PRO A 557 -11.85 -10.54 33.93
CA PRO A 557 -12.89 -10.86 34.91
C PRO A 557 -12.97 -12.33 35.26
N THR A 558 -12.61 -13.21 34.33
CA THR A 558 -12.73 -14.66 34.47
C THR A 558 -11.50 -15.29 35.14
N ILE A 559 -10.32 -14.79 34.84
CA ILE A 559 -9.04 -15.31 35.34
C ILE A 559 -8.59 -14.68 36.66
N GLY A 560 -9.32 -13.66 37.14
CA GLY A 560 -8.98 -12.94 38.37
C GLY A 560 -7.81 -11.97 38.24
N ALA A 561 -7.53 -11.50 37.00
CA ALA A 561 -6.61 -10.40 36.77
C ALA A 561 -7.26 -9.07 37.22
N SER A 562 -6.46 -8.15 37.74
CA SER A 562 -6.95 -6.82 38.10
C SER A 562 -7.23 -6.01 36.85
N GLY A 563 -8.47 -6.01 36.37
CA GLY A 563 -8.94 -5.10 35.32
C GLY A 563 -8.04 -5.01 34.10
N TYR A 564 -7.81 -3.83 33.62
CA TYR A 564 -6.95 -3.52 32.50
C TYR A 564 -5.45 -3.62 32.88
N VAL A 565 -4.62 -4.13 31.95
CA VAL A 565 -3.19 -4.46 32.17
C VAL A 565 -2.29 -3.22 32.36
N LEU A 566 -2.79 -2.14 32.98
CA LEU A 566 -2.09 -0.84 33.03
C LEU A 566 -1.12 -0.67 34.19
N ASP A 567 -1.17 -1.56 35.19
CA ASP A 567 -0.52 -1.30 36.48
C ASP A 567 0.71 -2.19 36.70
N GLY A 568 1.72 -1.63 37.39
CA GLY A 568 2.91 -2.33 37.82
C GLY A 568 3.79 -2.83 36.64
N GLU A 569 4.31 -4.03 36.76
CA GLU A 569 5.20 -4.65 35.77
C GLU A 569 4.57 -4.83 34.39
N GLN A 570 3.25 -4.84 34.30
CA GLN A 570 2.53 -5.04 33.05
C GLN A 570 2.30 -3.76 32.25
N ALA A 571 2.59 -2.58 32.81
CA ALA A 571 2.46 -1.31 32.11
C ALA A 571 3.32 -1.25 30.81
N ALA A 572 4.46 -1.92 30.80
CA ALA A 572 5.36 -2.01 29.66
C ALA A 572 4.84 -2.90 28.51
N LEU A 573 3.76 -3.63 28.71
CA LEU A 573 3.17 -4.49 27.68
C LEU A 573 2.27 -3.75 26.70
N GLN A 574 1.97 -2.49 26.96
CA GLN A 574 0.95 -1.71 26.25
C GLN A 574 1.54 -0.75 25.25
N ASP A 575 0.75 -0.43 24.23
CA ASP A 575 1.09 0.67 23.34
C ASP A 575 0.82 2.04 24.01
N THR A 576 1.42 3.10 23.48
CA THR A 576 1.33 4.46 24.01
C THR A 576 -0.13 4.94 24.17
N ASN A 577 -1.03 4.55 23.26
CA ASN A 577 -2.41 4.98 23.31
C ASN A 577 -3.18 4.33 24.47
N ASP A 578 -2.91 3.06 24.73
CA ASP A 578 -3.48 2.36 25.87
C ASP A 578 -2.90 2.89 27.19
N HIS A 579 -1.60 3.19 27.22
CA HIS A 579 -0.93 3.73 28.41
C HIS A 579 -1.51 5.08 28.84
N PHE A 580 -1.78 5.97 27.89
CA PHE A 580 -2.32 7.31 28.16
C PHE A 580 -3.86 7.39 28.01
N LEU A 581 -4.55 6.30 27.73
CA LEU A 581 -6.02 6.25 27.54
C LEU A 581 -6.53 7.29 26.52
N ALA A 582 -5.70 7.62 25.52
CA ALA A 582 -5.95 8.64 24.51
C ALA A 582 -5.12 8.33 23.23
N ASN A 583 -5.52 8.82 22.07
CA ASN A 583 -4.73 8.61 20.85
C ASN A 583 -3.67 9.71 20.67
N LEU A 584 -2.42 9.30 20.57
CA LEU A 584 -1.29 10.15 20.24
C LEU A 584 -1.45 10.71 18.81
N GLN A 585 -1.24 12.01 18.65
CA GLN A 585 -1.29 12.73 17.38
C GLN A 585 0.10 13.02 16.83
N LYS A 586 0.20 13.43 15.55
CA LYS A 586 1.47 13.65 14.84
C LYS A 586 2.44 14.63 15.52
N ASN A 587 1.94 15.60 16.27
CA ASN A 587 2.76 16.61 16.98
C ASN A 587 2.99 16.29 18.44
N GLY A 588 2.70 15.07 18.92
CA GLY A 588 2.83 14.70 20.33
C GLY A 588 1.63 15.06 21.21
N SER A 589 0.62 15.74 20.69
CA SER A 589 -0.64 15.96 21.42
C SER A 589 -1.55 14.72 21.38
N TYR A 590 -2.66 14.76 22.11
CA TYR A 590 -3.61 13.66 22.22
C TYR A 590 -5.01 14.05 21.78
N SER A 591 -5.81 13.05 21.33
CA SER A 591 -7.24 13.21 21.12
C SER A 591 -8.04 12.54 22.23
N ILE A 592 -9.13 13.19 22.61
CA ILE A 592 -10.08 12.75 23.64
C ILE A 592 -11.42 12.49 22.95
N VAL A 593 -12.02 11.35 23.25
CA VAL A 593 -13.29 10.93 22.64
C VAL A 593 -14.26 10.52 23.73
N PRO A 594 -15.11 11.44 24.19
CA PRO A 594 -16.18 11.09 25.13
C PRO A 594 -17.20 10.17 24.43
N ARG A 595 -17.78 9.25 25.19
CA ARG A 595 -18.80 8.34 24.69
C ARG A 595 -20.11 9.07 24.42
N VAL A 596 -20.63 8.89 23.20
CA VAL A 596 -21.94 9.36 22.74
C VAL A 596 -22.68 8.16 22.18
N PRO A 597 -23.35 7.35 23.02
CA PRO A 597 -23.91 6.07 22.61
C PRO A 597 -24.93 6.21 21.49
N GLY A 598 -24.79 5.41 20.45
CA GLY A 598 -25.68 5.46 19.28
C GLY A 598 -25.66 6.79 18.52
N GLY A 599 -24.76 7.72 18.85
CA GLY A 599 -24.73 9.07 18.30
C GLY A 599 -25.79 10.02 18.89
N GLU A 600 -26.52 9.61 19.95
CA GLU A 600 -27.51 10.44 20.62
C GLU A 600 -26.88 11.22 21.75
N ILE A 601 -27.07 12.55 21.78
CA ILE A 601 -26.52 13.45 22.80
C ILE A 601 -27.55 14.49 23.23
N THR A 602 -27.64 14.79 24.55
CA THR A 602 -28.51 15.85 25.03
C THR A 602 -27.90 17.24 24.80
N PRO A 603 -28.73 18.30 24.72
CA PRO A 603 -28.23 19.67 24.58
C PRO A 603 -27.23 20.06 25.68
N GLU A 604 -27.49 19.66 26.92
CA GLU A 604 -26.65 19.96 28.09
C GLU A 604 -25.27 19.32 27.95
N LYS A 605 -25.20 18.04 27.55
CA LYS A 605 -23.94 17.36 27.31
C LYS A 605 -23.18 17.95 26.12
N LEU A 606 -23.89 18.39 25.06
CA LEU A 606 -23.26 19.04 23.91
C LEU A 606 -22.63 20.39 24.33
N ILE A 607 -23.27 21.16 25.20
CA ILE A 607 -22.73 22.40 25.76
C ILE A 607 -21.43 22.11 26.52
N VAL A 608 -21.41 21.11 27.39
CA VAL A 608 -20.20 20.72 28.14
C VAL A 608 -19.03 20.38 27.22
N ILE A 609 -19.25 19.63 26.13
CA ILE A 609 -18.18 19.35 25.15
C ILE A 609 -17.64 20.65 24.55
N GLY A 610 -18.54 21.59 24.19
CA GLY A 610 -18.15 22.89 23.63
C GLY A 610 -17.36 23.75 24.62
N GLU A 611 -17.79 23.76 25.91
CA GLU A 611 -17.09 24.48 26.98
C GLU A 611 -15.70 23.89 27.24
N VAL A 612 -15.60 22.58 27.38
CA VAL A 612 -14.30 21.88 27.52
C VAL A 612 -13.37 22.20 26.35
N ALA A 613 -13.86 22.10 25.11
CA ALA A 613 -13.07 22.41 23.93
C ALA A 613 -12.56 23.85 23.93
N ARG A 614 -13.42 24.83 24.30
CA ARG A 614 -13.06 26.24 24.36
C ARG A 614 -12.02 26.50 25.47
N ASP A 615 -12.26 25.97 26.67
CA ASP A 615 -11.47 26.28 27.85
C ASP A 615 -10.06 25.66 27.81
N PHE A 616 -9.91 24.50 27.12
CA PHE A 616 -8.64 23.86 26.92
C PHE A 616 -8.01 24.12 25.54
N GLY A 617 -8.64 24.93 24.67
CA GLY A 617 -8.17 25.31 23.36
C GLY A 617 -8.08 24.14 22.38
N LEU A 618 -9.06 23.24 22.37
CA LEU A 618 -9.05 22.02 21.59
C LEU A 618 -9.76 22.20 20.23
N TYR A 619 -9.25 21.49 19.21
CA TYR A 619 -9.95 21.33 17.93
C TYR A 619 -11.09 20.33 18.08
N THR A 620 -12.28 20.67 17.57
CA THR A 620 -13.46 19.82 17.61
C THR A 620 -13.84 19.29 16.23
N LYS A 621 -14.20 17.99 16.16
CA LYS A 621 -14.67 17.38 14.90
C LYS A 621 -15.71 16.29 15.16
N ILE A 622 -16.83 16.36 14.43
CA ILE A 622 -17.73 15.21 14.28
C ILE A 622 -17.09 14.24 13.28
N THR A 623 -16.83 13.02 13.70
CA THR A 623 -16.14 12.01 12.92
C THR A 623 -17.12 10.98 12.32
N GLY A 624 -16.68 10.17 11.35
CA GLY A 624 -17.51 9.21 10.66
C GLY A 624 -18.14 8.11 11.54
N GLY A 625 -17.72 7.99 12.80
CA GLY A 625 -18.32 7.09 13.80
C GLY A 625 -19.43 7.75 14.64
N GLN A 626 -19.96 8.89 14.25
CA GLN A 626 -20.94 9.68 15.03
C GLN A 626 -20.40 10.10 16.40
N ARG A 627 -19.10 10.39 16.50
CA ARG A 627 -18.42 10.86 17.70
C ARG A 627 -18.05 12.31 17.55
N ILE A 628 -17.95 13.01 18.66
CA ILE A 628 -17.37 14.35 18.75
C ILE A 628 -15.97 14.16 19.34
N ASP A 629 -14.93 14.19 18.49
CA ASP A 629 -13.55 14.00 18.90
C ASP A 629 -12.91 15.37 19.19
N LEU A 630 -12.20 15.49 20.32
CA LEU A 630 -11.46 16.67 20.77
C LEU A 630 -9.97 16.41 20.56
N PHE A 631 -9.29 17.26 19.78
CA PHE A 631 -7.89 17.08 19.43
C PHE A 631 -7.01 18.20 19.99
N GLY A 632 -5.76 17.92 20.25
CA GLY A 632 -4.76 18.90 20.65
C GLY A 632 -4.52 18.98 22.15
N ALA A 633 -5.04 18.04 22.93
CA ALA A 633 -4.76 18.01 24.37
C ALA A 633 -3.29 17.65 24.63
N ARG A 634 -2.66 18.34 25.57
CA ARG A 634 -1.35 17.94 26.12
C ARG A 634 -1.55 16.83 27.14
N VAL A 635 -0.52 16.03 27.39
CA VAL A 635 -0.61 14.88 28.29
C VAL A 635 -1.08 15.28 29.69
N GLU A 636 -0.56 16.39 30.23
CA GLU A 636 -0.93 16.93 31.54
C GLU A 636 -2.37 17.49 31.62
N GLN A 637 -3.00 17.78 30.49
CA GLN A 637 -4.40 18.24 30.43
C GLN A 637 -5.39 17.08 30.45
N LEU A 638 -4.97 15.87 30.09
CA LEU A 638 -5.87 14.71 29.96
C LEU A 638 -6.71 14.46 31.22
N PRO A 639 -6.13 14.32 32.43
CA PRO A 639 -6.91 14.07 33.63
C PRO A 639 -7.88 15.23 33.98
N LEU A 640 -7.47 16.48 33.71
CA LEU A 640 -8.28 17.66 33.96
C LEU A 640 -9.53 17.72 33.07
N ILE A 641 -9.34 17.34 31.81
CA ILE A 641 -10.42 17.26 30.81
C ILE A 641 -11.38 16.12 31.18
N TRP A 642 -10.83 14.95 31.52
CA TRP A 642 -11.65 13.80 31.93
C TRP A 642 -12.46 14.07 33.17
N ALA A 643 -11.92 14.76 34.19
CA ALA A 643 -12.67 15.13 35.39
C ALA A 643 -13.92 15.94 35.02
N ARG A 644 -13.80 16.95 34.16
CA ARG A 644 -14.96 17.74 33.71
C ARG A 644 -15.97 16.93 32.91
N LEU A 645 -15.51 16.01 32.05
CA LEU A 645 -16.38 15.16 31.25
C LEU A 645 -17.10 14.11 32.12
N VAL A 646 -16.38 13.46 33.03
CA VAL A 646 -16.94 12.47 33.98
C VAL A 646 -17.96 13.11 34.91
N ASP A 647 -17.68 14.31 35.44
CA ASP A 647 -18.64 15.08 36.29
C ASP A 647 -19.94 15.41 35.54
N ALA A 648 -19.88 15.56 34.22
CA ALA A 648 -21.07 15.76 33.38
C ALA A 648 -21.73 14.43 32.92
N GLY A 649 -21.27 13.29 33.44
CA GLY A 649 -21.79 11.95 33.12
C GLY A 649 -21.37 11.40 31.77
N PHE A 650 -20.21 11.81 31.25
CA PHE A 650 -19.54 11.13 30.17
C PHE A 650 -18.62 10.04 30.71
N GLU A 651 -18.27 9.09 29.85
CA GLU A 651 -17.25 8.09 30.09
C GLU A 651 -16.33 7.96 28.87
N SER A 652 -15.24 7.20 28.99
CA SER A 652 -14.33 6.93 27.87
C SER A 652 -15.05 6.29 26.69
N GLY A 653 -14.90 6.86 25.51
CA GLY A 653 -15.36 6.27 24.25
C GLY A 653 -14.48 5.14 23.74
N HIS A 654 -13.44 4.71 24.48
CA HIS A 654 -12.49 3.65 24.12
C HIS A 654 -11.98 3.76 22.66
N ALA A 655 -11.76 4.99 22.17
CA ALA A 655 -11.31 5.23 20.79
C ALA A 655 -9.83 4.93 20.60
N TYR A 656 -9.13 4.49 21.62
CA TYR A 656 -7.74 4.00 21.66
C TYR A 656 -7.71 2.45 21.82
N GLY A 657 -6.56 1.87 21.68
CA GLY A 657 -6.37 0.44 21.81
C GLY A 657 -7.18 -0.42 20.81
N LYS A 658 -7.26 -1.70 21.09
CA LYS A 658 -7.99 -2.69 20.31
C LYS A 658 -9.26 -3.10 21.04
N ALA A 659 -10.29 -2.25 20.94
CA ALA A 659 -11.57 -2.41 21.62
C ALA A 659 -12.74 -2.13 20.69
N LEU A 660 -13.98 -2.37 21.18
CA LEU A 660 -15.18 -1.92 20.50
C LEU A 660 -15.18 -0.38 20.46
N ARG A 661 -15.43 0.17 19.29
CA ARG A 661 -15.63 1.60 19.06
C ARG A 661 -17.10 1.94 19.31
N THR A 662 -17.58 3.05 18.77
CA THR A 662 -18.99 3.42 18.81
C THR A 662 -19.85 2.48 17.95
N VAL A 663 -21.12 2.36 18.29
CA VAL A 663 -22.17 1.73 17.47
C VAL A 663 -22.93 2.83 16.73
N LYS A 664 -22.73 2.93 15.40
CA LYS A 664 -23.48 3.89 14.58
C LYS A 664 -24.97 3.57 14.57
N SER A 665 -25.83 4.61 14.55
CA SER A 665 -27.26 4.42 14.30
C SER A 665 -27.76 5.33 13.18
N CYS A 666 -28.89 4.99 12.58
CA CYS A 666 -29.73 5.97 11.90
C CYS A 666 -30.80 6.50 12.89
N VAL A 667 -31.62 7.46 12.48
CA VAL A 667 -32.60 8.11 13.37
C VAL A 667 -33.80 7.22 13.75
N GLY A 668 -33.83 5.97 13.27
CA GLY A 668 -34.81 4.95 13.65
C GLY A 668 -36.27 5.26 13.29
N GLN A 669 -37.19 4.42 13.77
CA GLN A 669 -38.61 4.54 13.50
C GLN A 669 -39.24 5.81 14.12
N THR A 670 -38.65 6.37 15.17
CA THR A 670 -39.17 7.54 15.86
C THR A 670 -39.21 8.79 14.97
N TRP A 671 -38.16 8.97 14.13
CA TRP A 671 -38.01 10.18 13.30
C TRP A 671 -38.08 9.90 11.81
N CYS A 672 -37.84 8.68 11.38
CA CYS A 672 -37.83 8.32 9.96
C CYS A 672 -39.10 7.61 9.54
N ARG A 673 -39.80 8.14 8.52
CA ARG A 673 -41.02 7.49 7.96
C ARG A 673 -40.80 6.08 7.39
N TYR A 674 -39.57 5.69 7.14
CA TYR A 674 -39.20 4.37 6.61
C TYR A 674 -38.64 3.43 7.70
N GLY A 675 -38.38 3.94 8.88
CA GLY A 675 -37.90 3.14 10.01
C GLY A 675 -38.95 2.11 10.43
N VAL A 676 -38.53 0.86 10.58
CA VAL A 676 -39.40 -0.25 11.01
C VAL A 676 -39.12 -0.71 12.43
N GLN A 677 -37.94 -0.34 12.99
CA GLN A 677 -37.52 -0.63 14.35
C GLN A 677 -36.78 0.56 14.96
N ASP A 678 -36.63 0.58 16.27
CA ASP A 678 -35.89 1.60 17.05
C ASP A 678 -34.38 1.31 17.01
N SER A 679 -33.74 1.73 15.92
CA SER A 679 -32.30 1.56 15.74
C SER A 679 -31.44 2.39 16.72
N VAL A 680 -31.96 3.48 17.23
CA VAL A 680 -31.23 4.31 18.20
C VAL A 680 -31.11 3.60 19.54
N ARG A 681 -32.23 3.11 20.07
CA ARG A 681 -32.25 2.31 21.33
C ARG A 681 -31.34 1.10 21.20
N MET A 682 -31.51 0.30 20.13
CA MET A 682 -30.69 -0.89 19.93
C MET A 682 -29.18 -0.56 19.84
N ALA A 683 -28.81 0.52 19.15
CA ALA A 683 -27.41 0.94 19.06
C ALA A 683 -26.84 1.35 20.43
N ILE A 684 -27.64 2.07 21.23
CA ILE A 684 -27.27 2.45 22.60
C ILE A 684 -27.10 1.20 23.47
N ASP A 685 -28.05 0.27 23.45
CA ASP A 685 -28.00 -0.97 24.20
C ASP A 685 -26.74 -1.80 23.87
N LEU A 686 -26.44 -1.95 22.57
CA LEU A 686 -25.24 -2.70 22.12
C LEU A 686 -23.93 -1.96 22.49
N GLU A 687 -23.89 -0.63 22.36
CA GLU A 687 -22.68 0.14 22.70
C GLU A 687 -22.40 0.08 24.22
N LEU A 688 -23.42 0.23 25.04
CA LEU A 688 -23.28 0.13 26.50
C LEU A 688 -22.99 -1.27 26.99
N ARG A 689 -23.49 -2.30 26.29
CA ARG A 689 -23.17 -3.69 26.62
C ARG A 689 -21.71 -4.05 26.36
N TYR A 690 -21.15 -3.68 25.18
CA TYR A 690 -19.81 -4.09 24.76
C TYR A 690 -18.72 -3.04 24.99
N ARG A 691 -19.02 -1.98 25.76
CA ARG A 691 -18.02 -0.95 26.09
C ARG A 691 -16.84 -1.54 26.83
N GLY A 692 -15.63 -1.13 26.46
CA GLY A 692 -14.38 -1.65 27.00
C GLY A 692 -13.98 -3.06 26.56
N LEU A 693 -14.77 -3.74 25.73
CA LEU A 693 -14.46 -5.09 25.25
C LEU A 693 -13.16 -5.09 24.41
N ARG A 694 -12.14 -5.76 24.92
CA ARG A 694 -10.85 -5.92 24.26
C ARG A 694 -10.87 -7.09 23.27
N SER A 695 -10.21 -6.90 22.13
CA SER A 695 -10.26 -7.83 20.99
C SER A 695 -8.94 -7.83 20.22
N PRO A 696 -8.66 -8.82 19.36
CA PRO A 696 -7.43 -8.87 18.55
C PRO A 696 -7.22 -7.64 17.66
N HIS A 697 -8.31 -7.01 17.19
CA HIS A 697 -8.30 -5.76 16.43
C HIS A 697 -9.49 -4.89 16.85
N LYS A 698 -9.44 -3.57 16.54
CA LYS A 698 -10.57 -2.66 16.78
C LYS A 698 -11.84 -3.17 16.12
N LEU A 699 -12.96 -3.13 16.84
CA LEU A 699 -14.29 -3.52 16.36
C LEU A 699 -15.12 -2.28 16.04
N LYS A 700 -15.88 -2.33 14.96
CA LYS A 700 -16.84 -1.29 14.54
C LYS A 700 -18.17 -1.95 14.26
N SER A 701 -19.26 -1.26 14.63
CA SER A 701 -20.61 -1.75 14.41
C SER A 701 -21.58 -0.65 14.03
N ALA A 702 -22.75 -1.04 13.53
CA ALA A 702 -23.82 -0.10 13.21
C ALA A 702 -25.19 -0.79 13.21
N VAL A 703 -26.23 0.00 13.48
CA VAL A 703 -27.64 -0.43 13.48
C VAL A 703 -28.45 0.45 12.53
N SER A 704 -28.99 -0.15 11.49
CA SER A 704 -29.89 0.51 10.51
C SER A 704 -31.34 0.16 10.80
N GLY A 705 -32.22 1.16 10.93
CA GLY A 705 -33.64 1.01 11.25
C GLY A 705 -34.53 0.50 10.10
N CYS A 706 -33.96 0.19 8.94
CA CYS A 706 -34.62 -0.43 7.78
C CYS A 706 -33.60 -0.84 6.72
N ALA A 707 -34.06 -1.54 5.67
CA ALA A 707 -33.24 -2.03 4.54
C ALA A 707 -32.57 -0.91 3.68
N ARG A 708 -32.82 0.36 3.93
CA ARG A 708 -32.09 1.49 3.28
C ARG A 708 -30.67 1.68 3.80
N GLU A 709 -30.36 1.08 4.93
CA GLU A 709 -29.00 0.92 5.45
C GLU A 709 -28.22 2.22 5.66
N CYS A 710 -28.91 3.27 6.15
CA CYS A 710 -28.33 4.60 6.35
C CYS A 710 -27.19 4.65 7.40
N ALA A 711 -27.07 3.66 8.28
CA ALA A 711 -25.96 3.55 9.22
C ALA A 711 -24.75 2.76 8.67
N GLU A 712 -24.80 2.25 7.41
CA GLU A 712 -23.73 1.48 6.77
C GLU A 712 -23.36 0.20 7.53
N ALA A 713 -24.38 -0.56 7.98
CA ALA A 713 -24.22 -1.74 8.82
C ALA A 713 -23.38 -2.84 8.13
N GLN A 714 -23.58 -3.07 6.81
CA GLN A 714 -22.84 -4.09 6.04
C GLN A 714 -21.35 -3.75 5.80
N SER A 715 -20.89 -2.58 6.21
CA SER A 715 -19.46 -2.22 6.15
C SER A 715 -18.75 -2.37 7.50
N LYS A 716 -19.34 -3.05 8.47
CA LYS A 716 -18.87 -3.14 9.86
C LYS A 716 -18.48 -4.56 10.24
N ASP A 717 -17.68 -4.69 11.30
CA ASP A 717 -17.27 -5.99 11.86
C ASP A 717 -18.48 -6.85 12.25
N PHE A 718 -19.50 -6.21 12.85
CA PHE A 718 -20.88 -6.70 12.85
C PHE A 718 -21.86 -5.56 12.59
N GLY A 719 -22.94 -5.86 11.90
CA GLY A 719 -23.97 -4.90 11.51
C GLY A 719 -25.37 -5.44 11.71
N VAL A 720 -26.29 -4.57 12.08
CA VAL A 720 -27.69 -4.92 12.35
C VAL A 720 -28.59 -4.12 11.43
N ILE A 721 -29.49 -4.79 10.74
CA ILE A 721 -30.49 -4.16 9.87
C ILE A 721 -31.88 -4.60 10.31
N ALA A 722 -32.75 -3.64 10.58
CA ALA A 722 -34.13 -3.89 10.96
C ALA A 722 -34.97 -4.44 9.83
N THR A 723 -35.83 -5.41 10.15
CA THR A 723 -36.93 -5.92 9.33
C THR A 723 -38.27 -5.65 10.01
N ALA A 724 -39.36 -5.92 9.33
CA ALA A 724 -40.70 -5.80 9.94
C ALA A 724 -40.93 -6.80 11.09
N SER A 725 -40.21 -7.94 11.08
CA SER A 725 -40.33 -9.03 12.05
C SER A 725 -39.31 -8.98 13.18
N GLY A 726 -38.21 -8.24 13.01
CA GLY A 726 -37.11 -8.23 13.97
C GLY A 726 -35.83 -7.64 13.39
N TRP A 727 -34.71 -8.34 13.56
CA TRP A 727 -33.39 -7.88 13.18
C TRP A 727 -32.64 -8.91 12.34
N ASN A 728 -31.91 -8.45 11.33
CA ASN A 728 -30.94 -9.24 10.61
C ASN A 728 -29.53 -8.91 11.13
N LEU A 729 -28.75 -9.93 11.45
CA LEU A 729 -27.35 -9.82 11.90
C LEU A 729 -26.39 -10.14 10.75
N TYR A 730 -25.53 -9.20 10.42
CA TYR A 730 -24.46 -9.31 9.42
C TYR A 730 -23.11 -9.29 10.10
N VAL A 731 -22.12 -10.08 9.61
CA VAL A 731 -20.79 -10.20 10.21
C VAL A 731 -19.68 -10.18 9.18
N GLY A 732 -18.46 -9.83 9.59
CA GLY A 732 -17.26 -9.87 8.75
C GLY A 732 -17.13 -8.75 7.72
N GLY A 733 -17.83 -7.63 7.89
CA GLY A 733 -17.68 -6.46 7.02
C GLY A 733 -16.45 -5.61 7.32
N ASN A 734 -15.97 -4.89 6.32
CA ASN A 734 -14.85 -3.96 6.43
C ASN A 734 -15.02 -2.75 5.51
N GLY A 735 -15.12 -1.54 6.08
CA GLY A 735 -15.13 -0.27 5.34
C GLY A 735 -13.74 0.40 5.27
N GLY A 736 -12.65 -0.37 5.35
CA GLY A 736 -11.28 0.11 5.32
C GLY A 736 -10.65 0.11 3.92
N ALA A 737 -9.31 0.04 3.86
CA ALA A 737 -8.55 0.03 2.60
C ALA A 737 -8.87 -1.17 1.69
N THR A 738 -9.29 -2.29 2.28
CA THR A 738 -9.81 -3.46 1.56
C THR A 738 -11.28 -3.62 1.94
N PRO A 739 -12.21 -2.99 1.23
CA PRO A 739 -13.63 -3.04 1.59
C PRO A 739 -14.21 -4.43 1.34
N ARG A 740 -15.07 -4.85 2.27
CA ARG A 740 -15.82 -6.10 2.20
C ARG A 740 -17.22 -5.88 2.76
N HIS A 741 -18.25 -6.34 2.06
CA HIS A 741 -19.61 -6.41 2.60
C HIS A 741 -19.69 -7.52 3.65
N ALA A 742 -20.40 -7.25 4.75
CA ALA A 742 -20.70 -8.24 5.77
C ALA A 742 -21.68 -9.29 5.25
N ASP A 743 -21.51 -10.53 5.68
CA ASP A 743 -22.38 -11.65 5.32
C ASP A 743 -23.52 -11.80 6.33
N LEU A 744 -24.68 -12.23 5.87
CA LEU A 744 -25.84 -12.50 6.71
C LEU A 744 -25.62 -13.76 7.58
N LEU A 745 -25.50 -13.58 8.89
CA LEU A 745 -25.37 -14.68 9.84
C LEU A 745 -26.73 -15.26 10.25
N ALA A 746 -27.68 -14.39 10.61
CA ALA A 746 -29.02 -14.80 11.02
C ALA A 746 -30.04 -13.68 10.71
N GLN A 747 -31.32 -14.04 10.58
CA GLN A 747 -32.39 -13.13 10.16
C GLN A 747 -33.60 -13.17 11.10
N ASP A 748 -34.39 -12.08 11.09
CA ASP A 748 -35.65 -11.93 11.79
C ASP A 748 -35.58 -12.22 13.29
N LEU A 749 -34.47 -11.84 13.92
CA LEU A 749 -34.16 -12.07 15.33
C LEU A 749 -34.95 -11.12 16.24
N SER A 750 -35.43 -11.61 17.35
CA SER A 750 -35.85 -10.76 18.48
C SER A 750 -34.64 -10.05 19.11
N ASP A 751 -34.88 -9.01 19.91
CA ASP A 751 -33.84 -8.27 20.64
C ASP A 751 -32.93 -9.22 21.47
N ALA A 752 -33.54 -10.17 22.19
CA ALA A 752 -32.80 -11.11 23.03
C ALA A 752 -31.95 -12.09 22.22
N GLU A 753 -32.46 -12.60 21.10
CA GLU A 753 -31.72 -13.50 20.22
C GLU A 753 -30.57 -12.76 19.53
N LEU A 754 -30.79 -11.54 19.05
CA LEU A 754 -29.78 -10.70 18.45
C LEU A 754 -28.59 -10.50 19.40
N ILE A 755 -28.86 -10.04 20.64
CA ILE A 755 -27.82 -9.79 21.63
C ILE A 755 -27.06 -11.07 21.94
N ARG A 756 -27.76 -12.20 22.14
CA ARG A 756 -27.14 -13.48 22.42
C ARG A 756 -26.23 -13.95 21.28
N LEU A 757 -26.65 -13.81 20.02
CA LEU A 757 -25.83 -14.20 18.87
C LEU A 757 -24.62 -13.28 18.69
N ILE A 758 -24.74 -11.98 18.98
CA ILE A 758 -23.60 -11.05 18.97
C ILE A 758 -22.62 -11.40 20.09
N ASP A 759 -23.09 -11.73 21.30
CA ASP A 759 -22.25 -12.20 22.43
C ASP A 759 -21.38 -13.39 22.00
N ARG A 760 -22.00 -14.42 21.43
CA ARG A 760 -21.33 -15.62 20.95
C ARG A 760 -20.36 -15.33 19.83
N PHE A 761 -20.77 -14.55 18.83
CA PHE A 761 -19.93 -14.17 17.69
C PHE A 761 -18.66 -13.42 18.13
N LEU A 762 -18.81 -12.42 18.98
CA LEU A 762 -17.70 -11.61 19.46
C LEU A 762 -16.72 -12.44 20.29
N MET A 763 -17.22 -13.27 21.20
CA MET A 763 -16.36 -14.12 22.04
C MET A 763 -15.70 -15.23 21.24
N PHE A 764 -16.38 -15.82 20.25
CA PHE A 764 -15.77 -16.80 19.35
C PHE A 764 -14.65 -16.18 18.50
N TYR A 765 -14.88 -14.98 17.96
CA TYR A 765 -13.84 -14.24 17.27
C TYR A 765 -12.65 -13.88 18.18
N ILE A 766 -12.90 -13.39 19.40
CA ILE A 766 -11.83 -13.04 20.36
C ILE A 766 -11.00 -14.28 20.73
N ARG A 767 -11.63 -15.44 20.84
CA ARG A 767 -10.99 -16.72 21.16
C ARG A 767 -10.09 -17.21 20.04
N THR A 768 -10.57 -17.24 18.79
CA THR A 768 -9.98 -17.97 17.66
C THR A 768 -9.25 -17.11 16.63
N ALA A 769 -9.41 -15.79 16.67
CA ALA A 769 -8.72 -14.90 15.74
C ALA A 769 -7.22 -14.77 16.07
N ASP A 770 -6.42 -14.57 15.02
CA ASP A 770 -4.99 -14.35 15.16
C ASP A 770 -4.68 -12.89 15.58
N ARG A 771 -3.40 -12.61 15.81
CA ARG A 771 -2.92 -11.29 16.21
C ARG A 771 -3.22 -10.23 15.13
N LEU A 772 -3.82 -9.11 15.54
CA LEU A 772 -4.18 -7.99 14.66
C LEU A 772 -5.11 -8.36 13.50
N GLU A 773 -5.78 -9.48 13.58
CA GLU A 773 -6.69 -9.97 12.56
C GLU A 773 -8.08 -9.33 12.68
N ARG A 774 -8.60 -8.80 11.58
CA ARG A 774 -9.97 -8.27 11.48
C ARG A 774 -10.99 -9.40 11.33
N THR A 775 -12.23 -9.15 11.76
CA THR A 775 -13.35 -10.10 11.57
C THR A 775 -13.52 -10.52 10.11
N SER A 776 -13.28 -9.61 9.16
CA SER A 776 -13.35 -9.91 7.72
C SER A 776 -12.28 -10.93 7.28
N THR A 777 -11.03 -10.73 7.70
CA THR A 777 -9.92 -11.63 7.38
C THR A 777 -10.03 -12.95 8.14
N TRP A 778 -10.45 -12.90 9.42
CA TRP A 778 -10.70 -14.07 10.22
C TRP A 778 -11.76 -14.98 9.61
N LEU A 779 -12.88 -14.38 9.13
CA LEU A 779 -13.97 -15.13 8.50
C LEU A 779 -13.53 -15.81 7.19
N GLU A 780 -12.60 -15.19 6.46
CA GLU A 780 -12.02 -15.77 5.24
C GLU A 780 -10.98 -16.86 5.53
N ARG A 781 -10.30 -16.79 6.69
CA ARG A 781 -9.26 -17.73 7.11
C ARG A 781 -9.78 -18.96 7.83
N ILE A 782 -10.82 -18.78 8.65
CA ILE A 782 -11.32 -19.90 9.48
C ILE A 782 -11.85 -21.02 8.57
N PRO A 783 -11.48 -22.28 8.79
CA PRO A 783 -11.98 -23.40 7.99
C PRO A 783 -13.50 -23.48 7.98
N GLY A 784 -14.10 -23.53 6.79
CA GLY A 784 -15.56 -23.51 6.63
C GLY A 784 -16.18 -22.10 6.62
N GLY A 785 -15.41 -21.04 6.89
CA GLY A 785 -15.84 -19.65 6.76
C GLY A 785 -17.12 -19.32 7.53
N LEU A 786 -18.04 -18.60 6.89
CA LEU A 786 -19.32 -18.20 7.47
C LEU A 786 -20.18 -19.40 7.92
N ASP A 787 -20.17 -20.49 7.16
CA ASP A 787 -21.01 -21.65 7.48
C ASP A 787 -20.55 -22.30 8.76
N HIS A 788 -19.22 -22.45 8.97
CA HIS A 788 -18.68 -22.92 10.24
C HIS A 788 -19.03 -21.97 11.40
N VAL A 789 -18.88 -20.65 11.20
CA VAL A 789 -19.26 -19.68 12.25
C VAL A 789 -20.76 -19.80 12.58
N ARG A 790 -21.62 -20.04 11.60
CA ARG A 790 -23.05 -20.26 11.81
C ARG A 790 -23.32 -21.53 12.60
N GLU A 791 -22.69 -22.64 12.22
CA GLU A 791 -22.81 -23.92 12.95
C GLU A 791 -22.40 -23.77 14.42
N VAL A 792 -21.29 -23.05 14.72
CA VAL A 792 -20.82 -22.84 16.08
C VAL A 792 -21.71 -21.86 16.85
N VAL A 793 -21.96 -20.66 16.29
CA VAL A 793 -22.58 -19.53 17.02
C VAL A 793 -24.09 -19.68 17.11
N VAL A 794 -24.74 -20.18 16.04
CA VAL A 794 -26.21 -20.31 15.98
C VAL A 794 -26.67 -21.71 16.42
N GLU A 795 -26.00 -22.76 15.93
CA GLU A 795 -26.42 -24.16 16.11
C GLU A 795 -25.70 -24.86 17.28
N ASP A 796 -24.68 -24.22 17.87
CA ASP A 796 -23.88 -24.77 19.00
C ASP A 796 -23.21 -26.10 18.68
N SER A 797 -22.72 -26.29 17.48
CA SER A 797 -22.12 -27.54 17.01
C SER A 797 -20.92 -28.00 17.84
N LEU A 798 -20.20 -27.11 18.50
CA LEU A 798 -19.08 -27.39 19.38
C LEU A 798 -19.48 -27.50 20.86
N GLY A 799 -20.72 -27.21 21.26
CA GLY A 799 -21.19 -27.21 22.63
C GLY A 799 -20.54 -26.19 23.55
N ILE A 800 -20.11 -25.03 22.97
CA ILE A 800 -19.37 -23.98 23.70
C ILE A 800 -20.16 -22.69 23.90
N CYS A 801 -21.38 -22.59 23.41
CA CYS A 801 -22.16 -21.37 23.44
C CYS A 801 -22.45 -20.85 24.85
N GLU A 802 -22.71 -21.71 25.81
CA GLU A 802 -22.90 -21.34 27.22
C GLU A 802 -21.62 -20.73 27.82
N GLU A 803 -20.45 -21.26 27.48
CA GLU A 803 -19.15 -20.71 27.89
C GLU A 803 -18.92 -19.32 27.28
N LEU A 804 -19.18 -19.14 25.96
CA LEU A 804 -19.05 -17.86 25.29
C LEU A 804 -19.98 -16.79 25.91
N GLU A 805 -21.23 -17.15 26.20
CA GLU A 805 -22.20 -16.26 26.87
C GLU A 805 -21.74 -15.89 28.30
N SER A 806 -21.18 -16.85 29.03
CA SER A 806 -20.66 -16.65 30.39
C SER A 806 -19.45 -15.72 30.40
N LEU A 807 -18.53 -15.84 29.44
CA LEU A 807 -17.38 -14.94 29.26
C LEU A 807 -17.84 -13.52 28.99
N MET A 808 -18.83 -13.33 28.11
CA MET A 808 -19.39 -12.01 27.85
C MET A 808 -20.12 -11.43 29.06
N ALA A 809 -20.90 -12.24 29.76
CA ALA A 809 -21.59 -11.81 30.98
C ALA A 809 -20.61 -11.34 32.06
N ALA A 810 -19.50 -12.06 32.25
CA ALA A 810 -18.43 -11.67 33.17
C ALA A 810 -17.79 -10.32 32.76
N HIS A 811 -17.55 -10.11 31.47
CA HIS A 811 -17.07 -8.80 30.95
C HIS A 811 -18.05 -7.67 31.27
N VAL A 812 -19.33 -7.85 30.95
CA VAL A 812 -20.37 -6.84 31.17
C VAL A 812 -20.49 -6.48 32.65
N ALA A 813 -20.46 -7.47 33.54
CA ALA A 813 -20.56 -7.27 34.99
C ALA A 813 -19.34 -6.56 35.59
N ALA A 814 -18.17 -6.75 35.01
CA ALA A 814 -16.91 -6.20 35.52
C ALA A 814 -16.54 -4.82 34.96
N TYR A 815 -17.31 -4.30 34.02
CA TYR A 815 -16.98 -3.00 33.38
C TYR A 815 -16.82 -1.89 34.42
N ARG A 816 -15.75 -1.09 34.22
CA ARG A 816 -15.46 0.17 34.93
C ARG A 816 -14.99 1.21 33.91
N ASP A 817 -15.35 2.48 34.14
CA ASP A 817 -14.82 3.56 33.29
C ASP A 817 -13.38 3.90 33.70
N GLU A 818 -12.45 3.70 32.77
CA GLU A 818 -11.01 3.88 32.97
C GLU A 818 -10.64 5.33 33.28
N TRP A 819 -11.38 6.33 32.77
CA TRP A 819 -11.16 7.73 33.09
C TRP A 819 -11.54 8.02 34.55
N ALA A 820 -12.73 7.56 34.98
CA ALA A 820 -13.18 7.74 36.35
C ALA A 820 -12.26 7.02 37.36
N GLU A 821 -11.75 5.84 37.04
CA GLU A 821 -10.78 5.15 37.89
C GLU A 821 -9.43 5.90 37.95
N THR A 822 -8.94 6.41 36.81
CA THR A 822 -7.65 7.07 36.74
C THR A 822 -7.62 8.40 37.47
N ILE A 823 -8.66 9.23 37.35
CA ILE A 823 -8.71 10.55 38.03
C ILE A 823 -8.80 10.43 39.56
N ASN A 824 -9.22 9.29 40.07
CA ASN A 824 -9.35 9.02 41.51
C ASN A 824 -8.16 8.26 42.10
N ASP A 825 -7.13 7.94 41.30
CA ASP A 825 -5.95 7.17 41.71
C ASP A 825 -4.65 7.98 41.53
N PRO A 826 -4.00 8.42 42.63
CA PRO A 826 -2.76 9.22 42.55
C PRO A 826 -1.59 8.53 41.86
N GLU A 827 -1.47 7.20 41.93
CA GLU A 827 -0.41 6.44 41.26
C GLU A 827 -0.63 6.46 39.74
N LYS A 828 -1.87 6.30 39.31
CA LYS A 828 -2.26 6.39 37.89
C LYS A 828 -2.07 7.80 37.34
N LEU A 829 -2.33 8.84 38.12
CA LEU A 829 -2.15 10.23 37.73
C LEU A 829 -0.69 10.61 37.52
N ALA A 830 0.25 10.00 38.25
CA ALA A 830 1.68 10.34 38.19
C ALA A 830 2.30 10.22 36.78
N ARG A 831 1.70 9.43 35.87
CA ARG A 831 2.19 9.26 34.48
C ARG A 831 1.82 10.41 33.53
N PHE A 832 0.85 11.27 33.90
CA PHE A 832 0.38 12.35 33.02
C PHE A 832 1.22 13.61 33.12
N VAL A 833 2.49 13.49 32.87
CA VAL A 833 3.49 14.57 32.85
C VAL A 833 4.33 14.48 31.57
N SER A 834 4.68 15.62 30.99
CA SER A 834 5.58 15.66 29.83
C SER A 834 7.01 15.24 30.19
N PHE A 835 7.47 15.65 31.37
CA PHE A 835 8.82 15.33 31.86
C PHE A 835 8.80 14.90 33.33
N VAL A 836 9.26 13.68 33.61
CA VAL A 836 9.26 13.10 34.97
C VAL A 836 10.08 13.98 35.93
N ASN A 837 11.22 14.52 35.46
CA ASN A 837 12.10 15.37 36.26
C ASN A 837 11.68 16.84 36.30
N ALA A 838 10.65 17.24 35.55
CA ALA A 838 10.10 18.59 35.51
C ALA A 838 8.59 18.55 35.23
N PRO A 839 7.78 18.00 36.18
CA PRO A 839 6.36 17.66 35.92
C PRO A 839 5.48 18.86 35.57
N ASP A 840 5.87 20.05 36.02
CA ASP A 840 5.13 21.30 35.75
C ASP A 840 5.53 21.95 34.41
N THR A 841 6.43 21.33 33.64
CA THR A 841 6.92 21.88 32.37
C THR A 841 6.21 21.18 31.21
N PRO A 842 5.38 21.89 30.42
CA PRO A 842 4.76 21.32 29.23
C PRO A 842 5.81 21.10 28.12
N ASP A 843 5.59 20.11 27.24
CA ASP A 843 6.48 19.84 26.11
C ASP A 843 6.46 21.02 25.12
N PRO A 844 7.62 21.71 24.90
CA PRO A 844 7.68 22.86 24.00
C PRO A 844 7.53 22.50 22.52
N VAL A 845 7.68 21.23 22.15
CA VAL A 845 7.52 20.75 20.76
C VAL A 845 6.05 20.64 20.36
N VAL A 846 5.13 20.49 21.34
CA VAL A 846 3.69 20.43 21.08
C VAL A 846 3.16 21.83 20.81
N GLY A 847 3.20 22.24 19.52
CA GLY A 847 2.75 23.55 19.05
C GLY A 847 1.46 23.49 18.20
N PHE A 848 0.76 24.63 18.10
CA PHE A 848 -0.45 24.79 17.30
C PHE A 848 -0.47 26.15 16.62
N VAL A 849 -1.07 26.19 15.42
CA VAL A 849 -1.34 27.41 14.66
C VAL A 849 -2.85 27.52 14.36
N PRO A 850 -3.41 28.72 14.22
CA PRO A 850 -4.82 28.88 13.89
C PRO A 850 -5.12 28.48 12.46
N GLU A 851 -6.26 27.80 12.25
CA GLU A 851 -6.81 27.47 10.93
C GLU A 851 -8.33 27.32 11.00
N ARG A 852 -9.09 28.03 10.17
CA ARG A 852 -10.57 27.98 10.11
C ARG A 852 -11.24 28.18 11.48
N ASP A 853 -10.81 29.21 12.21
CA ASP A 853 -11.26 29.54 13.57
C ASP A 853 -11.06 28.44 14.63
N GLN A 854 -10.17 27.47 14.34
CA GLN A 854 -9.74 26.43 15.25
C GLN A 854 -8.20 26.31 15.26
N ILE A 855 -7.65 25.33 15.95
CA ILE A 855 -6.21 25.02 15.94
C ILE A 855 -5.90 23.89 14.97
N LYS A 856 -4.68 23.86 14.44
CA LYS A 856 -4.06 22.68 13.84
C LYS A 856 -2.67 22.48 14.41
N PRO A 857 -2.13 21.25 14.34
CA PRO A 857 -0.76 20.98 14.74
C PRO A 857 0.22 21.88 13.97
N ASP A 858 1.09 22.57 14.67
CA ASP A 858 2.30 23.15 14.10
C ASP A 858 3.28 22.00 13.91
N LEU A 859 3.26 21.41 12.72
CA LEU A 859 4.25 20.43 12.34
C LEU A 859 5.42 21.22 11.79
N PRO A 860 6.57 21.29 12.48
CA PRO A 860 7.78 21.80 11.84
C PRO A 860 7.96 20.98 10.58
N LEU A 861 8.04 21.66 9.43
CA LEU A 861 8.53 21.05 8.21
C LEU A 861 9.85 20.39 8.62
N LEU A 862 9.87 19.08 8.70
CA LEU A 862 11.10 18.31 8.80
C LEU A 862 11.85 18.53 7.49
N SER A 863 12.46 19.71 7.35
CA SER A 863 13.54 19.91 6.40
C SER A 863 14.69 19.09 6.97
N ILE A 864 14.89 17.89 6.46
CA ILE A 864 16.11 17.14 6.64
C ILE A 864 17.23 18.07 6.18
N GLY A 865 17.97 18.64 7.15
CA GLY A 865 19.08 19.56 6.88
C GLY A 865 19.15 20.85 7.69
N ARG A 866 18.15 21.25 8.47
CA ARG A 866 18.30 22.37 9.42
C ARG A 866 18.81 21.88 10.77
N ARG A 867 19.98 22.38 11.19
CA ARG A 867 20.53 22.13 12.53
C ARG A 867 19.57 22.69 13.58
N PRO A 868 19.40 22.06 14.77
CA PRO A 868 18.49 22.50 15.84
C PRO A 868 18.71 23.94 16.33
N SER A 869 19.88 24.54 16.08
CA SER A 869 20.24 25.92 16.50
C SER A 869 19.51 27.02 15.74
N GLU A 870 18.94 26.75 14.54
CA GLU A 870 18.24 27.79 13.76
C GLU A 870 16.73 27.87 14.06
N ALA A 871 16.16 26.84 14.73
CA ALA A 871 14.75 26.84 15.12
C ALA A 871 14.48 27.68 16.41
N LEU A 872 15.50 27.97 17.22
CA LEU A 872 15.36 28.69 18.48
C LEU A 872 15.52 30.21 18.34
N GLU A 873 16.12 30.71 17.25
CA GLU A 873 16.30 32.16 17.05
C GLU A 873 15.06 32.87 16.44
N GLY A 874 14.14 32.13 15.85
CA GLY A 874 12.89 32.68 15.26
C GLY A 874 11.75 32.95 16.24
N SER A 875 11.78 32.43 17.45
CA SER A 875 10.69 32.55 18.44
C SER A 875 10.85 33.69 19.45
N ALA A 876 11.97 34.44 19.41
CA ALA A 876 12.24 35.54 20.35
C ALA A 876 11.86 36.93 19.83
N GLN A 877 11.25 37.03 18.63
CA GLN A 877 10.77 38.29 18.05
C GLN A 877 9.39 38.16 17.41
N ARG A 878 8.36 37.83 18.22
CA ARG A 878 6.98 38.26 17.96
C ARG A 878 6.19 38.31 19.25
#